data_07cb0cf064929a2244af50f484ed5eab
#
_entry.id   07cb0cf064929a2244af50f484ed5eab
#
_cell.length_a   1.000
_cell.length_b   1.000
_cell.length_c   1.000
_cell.angle_alpha   90.00
_cell.angle_beta   90.00
_cell.angle_gamma   90.00
#
_symmetry.space_group_name_H-M   'P 1'
#
loop_
_entity.id
_entity.type
_entity.pdbx_description
1 polymer ?
#
loop_
_entity_poly.entity_id
_entity_poly.type
_entity_poly.pdbx_seq_one_letter_code
_entity_poly.pdbx_strand_id
1 'polypeptide(L)'
;MTYLRSIGLSLLVWTGLFLLNGCAPQNEFAVEESEETVTITTENYQLQVEKGGFRYRFEGPEGDVIAPAHPESGLQMGPSSGSLAAVTSATLEERTDSAVVFAAQTDGGLEARVRVRPEPHAVQMAVRPKEDGQYDVVGRTGGLSPSYGLADHAAFGGGAWDEGVRPRPELTGFEMDPLRGYRMTSNFVVFPQQGFAEVNVEPGDKVVRLTETENLQGSRSVRSMPALYYFVGSPEQIYQAFLEVRNREGFSVMTPKYEWFGVGWEAFGALSWNTTQETVTENINQYLDFGFPLEWMVIGSGFWPSGEGEFDEHGTPYGADAQSRDADALLATTSFGMWDEQKYPDPEGMIDSFHEKGLKVTIGLRNGFIPGGPFTEEGIKNGYFMKGENGEAKLFEVGFPEPDVYLLDAENPEAVDWYMDFWQKWADYGIDGYKEDLFGYPDSLPDDFFDPVNEAMMKDSVYVMGRNNYLGSPVDIHRYNDFNYNQPQDRGPINGLAFAYSGFPNVYPDIVGGTGLATDRFGEAPESKLRTYLMRYAQYAALNPSMSFGYGPWNYGEEVVEVTREAARLHDRLQPYIYSNAMKATETGFPHPMTPLPLAYPNDPQVYGLADTTRRSYQWLIGKSLLATPLYGDDYARAESRDVYLPEGTWMEYDSGEVHEGPTTLEDYPLPVGKTPLFVGGSGIVVEEVEGELKGRLYPIADQAETLFYDRDGETQSTITVAGPDWEDPTVIDQSTGEEVPGTWRRHAYEFTLTPGHDYRVE
;
A
#
# COMPACT_ATOMS: atom_id res chain seq x y z
N MET A 1 -35.54 23.77 41.43
CA MET A 1 -35.85 25.18 41.06
C MET A 1 -35.51 25.31 39.58
N THR A 2 -36.53 25.50 38.85
CA THR A 2 -36.71 25.63 37.40
C THR A 2 -35.97 26.84 36.86
N TYR A 3 -35.29 26.72 35.71
CA TYR A 3 -35.25 27.80 34.73
C TYR A 3 -35.03 27.21 33.32
N LEU A 4 -36.14 27.11 32.59
CA LEU A 4 -36.21 27.10 31.12
C LEU A 4 -35.79 28.47 30.60
N ARG A 5 -35.00 28.52 29.54
CA ARG A 5 -35.06 29.58 28.51
C ARG A 5 -34.86 29.01 27.14
N SER A 6 -35.96 28.98 26.44
CA SER A 6 -36.09 28.91 24.98
C SER A 6 -35.77 30.27 24.37
N ILE A 7 -35.15 30.26 23.18
CA ILE A 7 -35.18 31.28 22.11
C ILE A 7 -34.27 30.63 21.00
N GLY A 8 -34.61 30.52 19.75
CA GLY A 8 -35.63 31.04 18.87
C GLY A 8 -35.14 30.68 17.48
N LEU A 9 -36.02 30.00 16.76
CA LEU A 9 -35.87 29.64 15.35
C LEU A 9 -35.60 30.89 14.49
N SER A 10 -34.65 30.81 13.58
CA SER A 10 -34.66 31.56 12.34
C SER A 10 -34.40 30.61 11.18
N LEU A 11 -35.47 30.08 10.61
CA LEU A 11 -35.51 29.45 9.31
C LEU A 11 -35.22 30.54 8.25
N LEU A 12 -34.17 30.31 7.47
CA LEU A 12 -34.05 30.86 6.14
C LEU A 12 -34.13 29.70 5.16
N VAL A 13 -35.33 29.50 4.68
CA VAL A 13 -35.66 28.59 3.58
C VAL A 13 -35.09 29.19 2.30
N TRP A 14 -34.07 28.54 1.75
CA TRP A 14 -33.73 28.64 0.34
C TRP A 14 -34.24 27.36 -0.35
N THR A 15 -35.43 27.43 -0.91
CA THR A 15 -35.98 26.46 -1.83
C THR A 15 -35.30 26.63 -3.19
N GLY A 16 -34.21 25.90 -3.39
CA GLY A 16 -33.73 25.57 -4.73
C GLY A 16 -34.14 24.13 -5.03
N LEU A 17 -35.27 23.99 -5.71
CA LEU A 17 -35.72 22.70 -6.24
C LEU A 17 -34.78 22.30 -7.39
N PHE A 18 -33.72 21.58 -7.11
CA PHE A 18 -33.09 20.70 -8.09
C PHE A 18 -33.68 19.30 -7.89
N LEU A 19 -34.71 19.01 -8.67
CA LEU A 19 -35.08 17.63 -8.99
C LEU A 19 -33.91 17.01 -9.78
N LEU A 20 -32.89 16.55 -9.09
CA LEU A 20 -32.05 15.49 -9.60
C LEU A 20 -32.84 14.20 -9.40
N ASN A 21 -33.59 13.81 -10.41
CA ASN A 21 -33.86 12.41 -10.65
C ASN A 21 -32.50 11.76 -10.89
N GLY A 22 -31.87 11.33 -9.83
CA GLY A 22 -30.79 10.35 -9.90
C GLY A 22 -31.42 9.03 -10.34
N CYS A 23 -31.60 8.83 -11.63
CA CYS A 23 -31.54 7.49 -12.18
C CYS A 23 -30.14 7.03 -11.85
N ALA A 24 -30.00 6.01 -10.97
CA ALA A 24 -28.81 5.17 -10.97
C ALA A 24 -28.56 4.78 -12.44
N PRO A 25 -27.33 4.87 -12.96
CA PRO A 25 -27.06 4.48 -14.32
C PRO A 25 -27.60 3.05 -14.48
N GLN A 26 -28.58 2.88 -15.36
CA GLN A 26 -29.01 1.55 -15.79
C GLN A 26 -27.79 0.97 -16.47
N ASN A 27 -27.20 -0.08 -15.91
CA ASN A 27 -26.16 -0.84 -16.56
C ASN A 27 -26.80 -1.45 -17.82
N GLU A 28 -26.58 -0.83 -18.97
CA GLU A 28 -27.08 -1.32 -20.25
C GLU A 28 -26.27 -2.54 -20.64
N PHE A 29 -26.79 -3.73 -20.42
CA PHE A 29 -26.24 -4.96 -20.95
C PHE A 29 -27.33 -5.76 -21.68
N ALA A 30 -26.93 -6.48 -22.72
CA ALA A 30 -27.78 -7.39 -23.44
C ALA A 30 -27.53 -8.83 -22.99
N VAL A 31 -28.54 -9.66 -23.02
CA VAL A 31 -28.44 -11.10 -22.71
C VAL A 31 -29.04 -11.91 -23.84
N GLU A 32 -28.22 -12.74 -24.45
CA GLU A 32 -28.63 -13.72 -25.46
C GLU A 32 -28.48 -15.12 -24.90
N GLU A 33 -29.48 -15.98 -25.16
CA GLU A 33 -29.48 -17.35 -24.68
C GLU A 33 -29.62 -18.32 -25.84
N SER A 34 -28.74 -19.31 -25.92
CA SER A 34 -28.81 -20.46 -26.79
C SER A 34 -29.07 -21.76 -26.00
N GLU A 35 -29.08 -22.91 -26.68
CA GLU A 35 -29.16 -24.21 -26.00
C GLU A 35 -27.96 -24.45 -25.08
N GLU A 36 -26.75 -24.02 -25.48
CA GLU A 36 -25.50 -24.34 -24.80
C GLU A 36 -24.92 -23.16 -24.01
N THR A 37 -25.23 -21.91 -24.40
CA THR A 37 -24.58 -20.72 -23.84
C THR A 37 -25.56 -19.64 -23.45
N VAL A 38 -25.14 -18.79 -22.50
CA VAL A 38 -25.71 -17.48 -22.21
C VAL A 38 -24.60 -16.44 -22.44
N THR A 39 -24.84 -15.47 -23.31
CA THR A 39 -23.91 -14.37 -23.58
C THR A 39 -24.45 -13.10 -22.96
N ILE A 40 -23.64 -12.44 -22.16
CA ILE A 40 -23.91 -11.15 -21.53
C ILE A 40 -22.98 -10.14 -22.21
N THR A 41 -23.55 -9.17 -22.91
CA THR A 41 -22.80 -8.17 -23.70
C THR A 41 -22.96 -6.80 -23.06
N THR A 42 -21.84 -6.16 -22.75
CA THR A 42 -21.72 -4.75 -22.37
C THR A 42 -21.08 -3.96 -23.51
N GLU A 43 -20.87 -2.66 -23.33
CA GLU A 43 -20.12 -1.85 -24.29
C GLU A 43 -18.63 -2.28 -24.39
N ASN A 44 -18.03 -2.76 -23.28
CA ASN A 44 -16.58 -2.96 -23.15
C ASN A 44 -16.16 -4.43 -23.26
N TYR A 45 -17.05 -5.39 -23.06
CA TYR A 45 -16.75 -6.82 -23.11
C TYR A 45 -17.99 -7.68 -23.33
N GLN A 46 -17.74 -8.93 -23.68
CA GLN A 46 -18.73 -10.02 -23.67
C GLN A 46 -18.31 -11.07 -22.64
N LEU A 47 -19.26 -11.48 -21.79
CA LEU A 47 -19.11 -12.62 -20.91
C LEU A 47 -19.95 -13.78 -21.46
N GLN A 48 -19.31 -14.85 -21.92
CA GLN A 48 -19.98 -16.06 -22.37
C GLN A 48 -19.95 -17.11 -21.26
N VAL A 49 -21.13 -17.62 -20.90
CA VAL A 49 -21.28 -18.67 -19.89
C VAL A 49 -21.85 -19.91 -20.57
N GLU A 50 -21.09 -20.99 -20.58
CA GLU A 50 -21.54 -22.29 -21.06
C GLU A 50 -22.36 -23.00 -19.97
N LYS A 51 -23.56 -23.46 -20.32
CA LYS A 51 -24.47 -24.14 -19.38
C LYS A 51 -23.93 -25.46 -18.86
N GLY A 52 -23.16 -26.16 -19.70
CA GLY A 52 -22.42 -27.33 -19.29
C GLY A 52 -21.16 -26.98 -18.52
N GLY A 53 -21.12 -27.24 -17.19
CA GLY A 53 -19.94 -26.96 -16.36
C GLY A 53 -19.81 -25.51 -15.88
N PHE A 54 -20.76 -24.64 -16.18
CA PHE A 54 -20.66 -23.20 -15.85
C PHE A 54 -19.29 -22.62 -16.26
N ARG A 55 -18.82 -22.98 -17.45
CA ARG A 55 -17.54 -22.48 -17.98
C ARG A 55 -17.78 -21.09 -18.53
N TYR A 56 -16.98 -20.13 -18.13
CA TYR A 56 -17.12 -18.74 -18.57
C TYR A 56 -15.82 -18.20 -19.13
N ARG A 57 -15.94 -17.33 -20.13
CA ARG A 57 -14.83 -16.61 -20.75
C ARG A 57 -15.21 -15.18 -21.00
N PHE A 58 -14.19 -14.33 -21.02
CA PHE A 58 -14.32 -12.92 -21.36
C PHE A 58 -13.73 -12.67 -22.73
N GLU A 59 -14.48 -11.94 -23.55
CA GLU A 59 -14.08 -11.52 -24.88
C GLU A 59 -14.20 -9.99 -24.98
N GLY A 60 -13.32 -9.37 -25.78
CA GLY A 60 -13.42 -7.96 -26.14
C GLY A 60 -14.60 -7.70 -27.08
N PRO A 61 -14.91 -6.41 -27.37
CA PRO A 61 -15.99 -6.03 -28.28
C PRO A 61 -15.83 -6.60 -29.71
N GLU A 62 -14.60 -6.84 -30.13
CA GLU A 62 -14.25 -7.41 -31.47
C GLU A 62 -14.21 -8.95 -31.47
N GLY A 63 -14.42 -9.60 -30.31
CA GLY A 63 -14.45 -11.05 -30.14
C GLY A 63 -13.08 -11.69 -29.87
N ASP A 64 -12.08 -10.90 -29.58
CA ASP A 64 -10.78 -11.38 -29.09
C ASP A 64 -10.90 -11.90 -27.64
N VAL A 65 -10.27 -13.02 -27.38
CA VAL A 65 -10.35 -13.67 -26.06
C VAL A 65 -9.44 -12.91 -25.06
N ILE A 66 -10.04 -12.31 -24.06
CA ILE A 66 -9.37 -11.63 -22.94
C ILE A 66 -8.99 -12.64 -21.85
N ALA A 67 -9.97 -13.42 -21.38
CA ALA A 67 -9.72 -14.51 -20.43
C ALA A 67 -10.45 -15.78 -20.90
N PRO A 68 -9.72 -16.88 -21.16
CA PRO A 68 -10.30 -18.11 -21.65
C PRO A 68 -11.06 -18.85 -20.55
N ALA A 69 -12.05 -19.65 -20.93
CA ALA A 69 -12.75 -20.52 -20.01
C ALA A 69 -11.83 -21.66 -19.51
N HIS A 70 -12.00 -22.04 -18.25
CA HIS A 70 -11.37 -23.28 -17.76
C HIS A 70 -11.94 -24.49 -18.52
N PRO A 71 -11.11 -25.48 -18.95
CA PRO A 71 -11.56 -26.54 -19.84
C PRO A 71 -12.61 -27.49 -19.22
N GLU A 72 -12.63 -27.64 -17.90
CA GLU A 72 -13.55 -28.56 -17.23
C GLU A 72 -14.77 -27.87 -16.63
N SER A 73 -14.55 -26.89 -15.73
CA SER A 73 -15.61 -26.15 -15.04
C SER A 73 -15.10 -24.79 -14.57
N GLY A 74 -15.90 -23.74 -14.73
CA GLY A 74 -15.60 -22.41 -14.22
C GLY A 74 -15.88 -22.23 -12.72
N LEU A 75 -16.63 -23.17 -12.09
CA LEU A 75 -17.00 -23.07 -10.69
C LEU A 75 -16.90 -24.44 -10.03
N GLN A 76 -16.29 -24.48 -8.84
CA GLN A 76 -16.30 -25.63 -7.96
C GLN A 76 -16.83 -25.24 -6.60
N MET A 77 -17.55 -26.14 -5.95
CA MET A 77 -18.04 -25.96 -4.58
C MET A 77 -18.23 -27.31 -3.89
N GLY A 78 -18.11 -27.28 -2.57
CA GLY A 78 -18.34 -28.46 -1.75
C GLY A 78 -18.47 -28.10 -0.28
N PRO A 79 -19.03 -28.97 0.59
CA PRO A 79 -19.02 -28.78 2.02
C PRO A 79 -17.58 -28.60 2.54
N SER A 80 -17.33 -27.72 3.48
CA SER A 80 -15.97 -27.46 4.03
C SER A 80 -15.35 -28.68 4.72
N SER A 81 -16.17 -29.66 5.09
CA SER A 81 -15.72 -30.97 5.60
C SER A 81 -15.46 -32.00 4.51
N GLY A 82 -15.62 -31.66 3.23
CA GLY A 82 -15.56 -32.57 2.09
C GLY A 82 -14.58 -32.12 1.01
N SER A 83 -14.75 -32.65 -0.19
CA SER A 83 -13.99 -32.27 -1.37
C SER A 83 -14.78 -31.29 -2.24
N LEU A 84 -14.07 -30.41 -2.94
CA LEU A 84 -14.63 -29.57 -3.99
C LEU A 84 -15.13 -30.44 -5.16
N ALA A 85 -16.33 -30.17 -5.63
CA ALA A 85 -16.94 -30.78 -6.78
C ALA A 85 -17.20 -29.77 -7.89
N ALA A 86 -16.94 -30.14 -9.13
CA ALA A 86 -17.18 -29.29 -10.28
C ALA A 86 -18.68 -29.07 -10.52
N VAL A 87 -19.06 -27.84 -10.89
CA VAL A 87 -20.39 -27.62 -11.46
C VAL A 87 -20.46 -28.29 -12.83
N THR A 88 -21.49 -29.10 -13.04
CA THR A 88 -21.70 -29.88 -14.28
C THR A 88 -22.86 -29.35 -15.10
N SER A 89 -23.76 -28.58 -14.49
CA SER A 89 -24.89 -27.97 -15.19
C SER A 89 -25.25 -26.64 -14.60
N ALA A 90 -25.67 -25.72 -15.46
CA ALA A 90 -26.24 -24.42 -15.08
C ALA A 90 -27.42 -24.11 -16.00
N THR A 91 -28.48 -23.58 -15.44
CA THR A 91 -29.64 -23.09 -16.19
C THR A 91 -29.90 -21.64 -15.85
N LEU A 92 -30.25 -20.84 -16.85
CA LEU A 92 -30.68 -19.47 -16.63
C LEU A 92 -32.00 -19.47 -15.88
N GLU A 93 -32.04 -18.92 -14.66
CA GLU A 93 -33.21 -18.91 -13.79
C GLU A 93 -33.93 -17.54 -13.86
N GLU A 94 -33.19 -16.45 -13.90
CA GLU A 94 -33.75 -15.11 -13.80
C GLU A 94 -32.89 -14.09 -14.56
N ARG A 95 -33.56 -13.10 -15.16
CA ARG A 95 -32.93 -11.88 -15.72
C ARG A 95 -33.60 -10.68 -15.09
N THR A 96 -32.78 -9.75 -14.62
CA THR A 96 -33.20 -8.45 -14.11
C THR A 96 -32.47 -7.35 -14.86
N ASP A 97 -32.83 -6.09 -14.62
CA ASP A 97 -32.14 -4.93 -15.20
C ASP A 97 -30.68 -4.78 -14.69
N SER A 98 -30.29 -5.51 -13.65
CA SER A 98 -28.98 -5.39 -13.02
C SER A 98 -28.20 -6.69 -12.88
N ALA A 99 -28.79 -7.86 -13.16
CA ALA A 99 -28.14 -9.14 -12.96
C ALA A 99 -28.76 -10.29 -13.75
N VAL A 100 -27.97 -11.30 -13.95
CA VAL A 100 -28.37 -12.61 -14.51
C VAL A 100 -28.15 -13.67 -13.44
N VAL A 101 -29.14 -14.51 -13.19
CA VAL A 101 -29.09 -15.55 -12.14
C VAL A 101 -29.18 -16.94 -12.78
N PHE A 102 -28.25 -17.79 -12.39
CA PHE A 102 -28.20 -19.20 -12.79
C PHE A 102 -28.52 -20.11 -11.63
N ALA A 103 -29.24 -21.20 -11.88
CA ALA A 103 -29.28 -22.34 -11.02
C ALA A 103 -28.16 -23.30 -11.46
N ALA A 104 -27.20 -23.54 -10.57
CA ALA A 104 -26.03 -24.38 -10.83
C ALA A 104 -26.10 -25.65 -9.98
N GLN A 105 -25.60 -26.80 -10.53
CA GLN A 105 -25.55 -28.07 -9.84
C GLN A 105 -24.19 -28.76 -10.06
N THR A 106 -23.61 -29.28 -9.00
CA THR A 106 -22.39 -30.09 -9.06
C THR A 106 -22.69 -31.56 -9.42
N ASP A 107 -21.66 -32.32 -9.80
CA ASP A 107 -21.74 -33.79 -9.99
C ASP A 107 -22.13 -34.52 -8.71
N GLY A 108 -21.82 -33.95 -7.53
CA GLY A 108 -22.25 -34.44 -6.21
C GLY A 108 -23.70 -34.12 -5.84
N GLY A 109 -24.43 -33.37 -6.68
CA GLY A 109 -25.83 -32.99 -6.47
C GLY A 109 -26.03 -31.74 -5.60
N LEU A 110 -24.97 -31.05 -5.18
CA LEU A 110 -25.07 -29.77 -4.48
C LEU A 110 -25.59 -28.68 -5.44
N GLU A 111 -26.63 -27.99 -5.03
CA GLU A 111 -27.26 -26.91 -5.78
C GLU A 111 -26.87 -25.54 -5.22
N ALA A 112 -26.67 -24.56 -6.12
CA ALA A 112 -26.44 -23.16 -5.76
C ALA A 112 -27.14 -22.20 -6.74
N ARG A 113 -27.39 -20.99 -6.29
CA ARG A 113 -27.69 -19.84 -7.15
C ARG A 113 -26.39 -19.07 -7.40
N VAL A 114 -26.11 -18.81 -8.67
CA VAL A 114 -24.97 -17.99 -9.10
C VAL A 114 -25.55 -16.70 -9.72
N ARG A 115 -25.30 -15.59 -9.05
CA ARG A 115 -25.70 -14.27 -9.54
C ARG A 115 -24.51 -13.62 -10.22
N VAL A 116 -24.68 -13.23 -11.46
CA VAL A 116 -23.71 -12.49 -12.26
C VAL A 116 -24.24 -11.07 -12.47
N ARG A 117 -23.51 -10.08 -12.00
CA ARG A 117 -23.84 -8.67 -12.18
C ARG A 117 -22.78 -8.03 -13.05
N PRO A 118 -23.08 -7.74 -14.33
CA PRO A 118 -22.19 -7.04 -15.23
C PRO A 118 -22.20 -5.54 -14.93
N GLU A 119 -21.04 -4.90 -15.02
CA GLU A 119 -20.79 -3.48 -14.92
C GLU A 119 -19.87 -3.06 -16.08
N PRO A 120 -19.66 -1.76 -16.38
CA PRO A 120 -18.88 -1.35 -17.55
C PRO A 120 -17.48 -1.97 -17.65
N HIS A 121 -16.76 -2.09 -16.53
CA HIS A 121 -15.42 -2.65 -16.47
C HIS A 121 -15.25 -3.74 -15.39
N ALA A 122 -16.35 -4.21 -14.79
CA ALA A 122 -16.32 -5.23 -13.75
C ALA A 122 -17.46 -6.24 -13.90
N VAL A 123 -17.25 -7.44 -13.38
CA VAL A 123 -18.28 -8.46 -13.22
C VAL A 123 -18.24 -8.96 -11.79
N GLN A 124 -19.34 -8.80 -11.06
CA GLN A 124 -19.51 -9.45 -9.76
C GLN A 124 -20.12 -10.84 -9.98
N MET A 125 -19.51 -11.84 -9.40
CA MET A 125 -20.05 -13.20 -9.33
C MET A 125 -20.27 -13.59 -7.88
N ALA A 126 -21.52 -13.79 -7.47
CA ALA A 126 -21.90 -14.23 -6.14
C ALA A 126 -22.49 -15.63 -6.20
N VAL A 127 -22.01 -16.51 -5.32
CA VAL A 127 -22.43 -17.92 -5.25
C VAL A 127 -23.09 -18.18 -3.91
N ARG A 128 -24.33 -18.67 -3.94
CA ARG A 128 -25.07 -19.05 -2.73
C ARG A 128 -25.59 -20.49 -2.84
N PRO A 129 -25.00 -21.43 -2.09
CA PRO A 129 -25.53 -22.77 -1.94
C PRO A 129 -26.99 -22.72 -1.42
N LYS A 130 -27.84 -23.64 -1.88
CA LYS A 130 -29.25 -23.65 -1.47
C LYS A 130 -29.48 -24.25 -0.09
N GLU A 131 -28.59 -25.13 0.34
CA GLU A 131 -28.64 -25.77 1.66
C GLU A 131 -27.85 -24.92 2.67
N ASP A 132 -28.30 -24.89 3.92
CA ASP A 132 -27.55 -24.25 5.00
C ASP A 132 -26.30 -25.05 5.36
N GLY A 133 -25.15 -24.36 5.48
CA GLY A 133 -23.88 -25.00 5.78
C GLY A 133 -22.70 -24.07 5.59
N GLN A 134 -21.52 -24.63 5.79
CA GLN A 134 -20.24 -24.00 5.40
C GLN A 134 -19.68 -24.73 4.19
N TYR A 135 -19.22 -23.96 3.22
CA TYR A 135 -18.81 -24.43 1.91
C TYR A 135 -17.46 -23.86 1.51
N ASP A 136 -16.71 -24.62 0.76
CA ASP A 136 -15.60 -24.12 -0.03
C ASP A 136 -16.14 -23.80 -1.43
N VAL A 137 -15.85 -22.60 -1.92
CA VAL A 137 -16.33 -22.12 -3.23
C VAL A 137 -15.16 -21.45 -3.96
N VAL A 138 -14.91 -21.87 -5.20
CA VAL A 138 -13.85 -21.31 -6.03
C VAL A 138 -14.34 -21.04 -7.46
N GLY A 139 -13.99 -19.85 -7.99
CA GLY A 139 -14.14 -19.51 -9.39
C GLY A 139 -12.85 -19.79 -10.16
N ARG A 140 -12.97 -20.19 -11.44
CA ARG A 140 -11.84 -20.64 -12.27
C ARG A 140 -11.96 -20.09 -13.70
N THR A 141 -10.86 -19.53 -14.18
CA THR A 141 -10.66 -19.27 -15.63
C THR A 141 -9.52 -20.13 -16.17
N GLY A 142 -9.34 -20.16 -17.47
CA GLY A 142 -8.12 -20.73 -18.04
C GLY A 142 -6.92 -19.85 -17.67
N GLY A 143 -5.72 -20.44 -17.67
CA GLY A 143 -4.51 -19.76 -17.23
C GLY A 143 -4.18 -18.53 -18.08
N LEU A 144 -3.76 -17.46 -17.41
CA LEU A 144 -3.26 -16.23 -17.97
C LEU A 144 -1.87 -15.93 -17.39
N SER A 145 -1.01 -15.38 -18.20
CA SER A 145 0.37 -15.04 -17.83
C SER A 145 0.87 -13.91 -18.73
N PRO A 146 1.67 -12.97 -18.19
CA PRO A 146 2.13 -12.90 -16.80
C PRO A 146 1.08 -12.31 -15.86
N SER A 147 1.19 -12.63 -14.56
CA SER A 147 0.29 -12.21 -13.49
C SER A 147 1.04 -11.49 -12.37
N TYR A 148 0.41 -10.46 -11.78
CA TYR A 148 1.02 -9.62 -10.75
C TYR A 148 0.00 -9.29 -9.65
N GLY A 149 0.48 -8.91 -8.47
CA GLY A 149 -0.34 -8.51 -7.34
C GLY A 149 -0.04 -9.29 -6.07
N LEU A 150 -1.06 -9.64 -5.29
CA LEU A 150 -0.98 -10.36 -4.01
C LEU A 150 -0.05 -9.64 -3.02
N ALA A 151 -0.48 -8.48 -2.53
CA ALA A 151 0.22 -7.79 -1.47
C ALA A 151 0.11 -8.56 -0.15
N ASP A 152 1.25 -8.82 0.47
CA ASP A 152 1.37 -9.55 1.72
C ASP A 152 2.25 -8.77 2.70
N HIS A 153 1.76 -8.61 3.93
CA HIS A 153 2.59 -8.21 5.05
C HIS A 153 3.28 -9.45 5.63
N ALA A 154 4.55 -9.65 5.34
CA ALA A 154 5.31 -10.64 6.07
C ALA A 154 5.38 -10.21 7.54
N ALA A 155 4.65 -10.91 8.38
CA ALA A 155 4.80 -10.81 9.82
C ALA A 155 6.23 -11.19 10.22
N PHE A 156 6.67 -10.75 11.41
CA PHE A 156 7.96 -11.10 11.99
C PHE A 156 8.31 -12.58 11.79
N GLY A 157 9.27 -12.86 10.94
CA GLY A 157 10.01 -14.12 10.88
C GLY A 157 9.21 -15.40 10.63
N GLY A 158 8.09 -15.37 9.92
CA GLY A 158 7.28 -16.57 9.74
C GLY A 158 6.44 -16.65 8.47
N GLY A 159 6.50 -15.64 7.61
CA GLY A 159 5.81 -15.71 6.33
C GLY A 159 6.57 -16.54 5.31
N ALA A 160 5.89 -17.15 4.33
CA ALA A 160 6.54 -17.92 3.26
C ALA A 160 7.54 -17.08 2.42
N TRP A 161 7.51 -15.77 2.59
CA TRP A 161 8.49 -14.85 2.03
C TRP A 161 9.80 -14.76 2.83
N ASP A 162 9.84 -15.24 4.08
CA ASP A 162 11.06 -15.25 4.90
C ASP A 162 11.99 -16.41 4.56
N GLU A 163 11.46 -17.52 4.07
CA GLU A 163 12.26 -18.69 3.68
C GLU A 163 12.76 -18.62 2.23
N GLY A 164 12.21 -17.74 1.41
CA GLY A 164 12.64 -17.54 0.02
C GLY A 164 11.95 -16.34 -0.60
N VAL A 165 12.75 -15.35 -0.98
CA VAL A 165 12.27 -14.22 -1.78
C VAL A 165 11.75 -14.77 -3.11
N ARG A 166 10.58 -14.30 -3.53
CA ARG A 166 10.16 -14.53 -4.91
C ARG A 166 11.27 -14.01 -5.84
N PRO A 167 11.69 -14.78 -6.83
CA PRO A 167 12.76 -14.36 -7.74
C PRO A 167 12.36 -13.14 -8.59
N ARG A 168 11.07 -12.80 -8.61
CA ARG A 168 10.49 -11.66 -9.36
C ARG A 168 9.06 -11.39 -8.87
N PRO A 169 8.50 -10.20 -9.11
CA PRO A 169 7.11 -9.87 -8.75
C PRO A 169 6.04 -10.70 -9.48
N GLU A 170 6.39 -11.31 -10.61
CA GLU A 170 5.47 -12.10 -11.43
C GLU A 170 5.04 -13.39 -10.71
N LEU A 171 3.75 -13.73 -10.77
CA LEU A 171 3.11 -14.75 -9.95
C LEU A 171 2.86 -16.09 -10.65
N THR A 172 3.12 -16.22 -11.96
CA THR A 172 2.86 -17.48 -12.68
C THR A 172 3.55 -18.67 -12.00
N GLY A 173 2.78 -19.70 -11.68
CA GLY A 173 3.22 -20.84 -10.89
C GLY A 173 2.96 -20.70 -9.40
N PHE A 174 2.33 -19.60 -8.96
CA PHE A 174 1.97 -19.39 -7.56
C PHE A 174 0.75 -20.26 -7.20
N GLU A 175 0.86 -20.95 -6.08
CA GLU A 175 -0.24 -21.76 -5.51
C GLU A 175 -0.28 -21.55 -4.00
N MET A 176 -1.45 -21.23 -3.48
CA MET A 176 -1.69 -21.04 -2.07
C MET A 176 -3.03 -21.66 -1.68
N ASP A 177 -2.99 -22.70 -0.84
CA ASP A 177 -4.16 -23.41 -0.36
C ASP A 177 -3.89 -24.09 1.00
N PRO A 178 -4.56 -23.72 2.07
CA PRO A 178 -5.08 -22.39 2.39
C PRO A 178 -3.95 -21.41 2.71
N LEU A 179 -4.27 -20.14 2.74
CA LEU A 179 -3.37 -19.05 3.13
C LEU A 179 -2.98 -19.15 4.61
N ARG A 180 -2.11 -20.07 4.98
CA ARG A 180 -1.65 -20.22 6.37
C ARG A 180 -0.41 -19.39 6.61
N GLY A 181 -0.42 -18.58 7.67
CA GLY A 181 0.72 -17.77 8.10
C GLY A 181 0.96 -16.53 7.23
N TYR A 182 0.02 -16.13 6.38
CA TYR A 182 0.07 -14.92 5.59
C TYR A 182 -0.97 -13.93 6.08
N ARG A 183 -0.54 -12.68 6.21
CA ARG A 183 -1.43 -11.55 6.32
C ARG A 183 -1.50 -10.87 4.98
N MET A 184 -2.58 -11.17 4.28
CA MET A 184 -2.77 -10.66 2.95
C MET A 184 -3.46 -9.31 2.99
N THR A 185 -2.74 -8.26 2.61
CA THR A 185 -3.33 -6.94 2.40
C THR A 185 -4.27 -6.95 1.19
N SER A 186 -3.95 -7.74 0.18
CA SER A 186 -4.77 -7.85 -1.01
C SER A 186 -4.55 -9.15 -1.76
N ASN A 187 -5.62 -9.79 -2.17
CA ASN A 187 -5.64 -10.91 -3.11
C ASN A 187 -6.02 -10.47 -4.54
N PHE A 188 -5.93 -9.18 -4.83
CA PHE A 188 -6.08 -8.66 -6.19
C PHE A 188 -4.94 -9.13 -7.07
N VAL A 189 -5.30 -9.68 -8.24
CA VAL A 189 -4.36 -10.15 -9.26
C VAL A 189 -4.69 -9.48 -10.58
N VAL A 190 -3.68 -8.92 -11.23
CA VAL A 190 -3.81 -8.25 -12.53
C VAL A 190 -2.96 -8.95 -13.59
N PHE A 191 -3.49 -9.03 -14.80
CA PHE A 191 -2.87 -9.53 -16.03
C PHE A 191 -2.82 -8.39 -17.05
N PRO A 192 -1.81 -7.51 -16.94
CA PRO A 192 -1.80 -6.25 -17.69
C PRO A 192 -1.84 -6.46 -19.20
N GLN A 193 -1.11 -7.46 -19.70
CA GLN A 193 -1.05 -7.78 -21.14
C GLN A 193 -2.41 -8.18 -21.71
N GLN A 194 -3.27 -8.80 -20.90
CA GLN A 194 -4.59 -9.24 -21.32
C GLN A 194 -5.69 -8.20 -21.03
N GLY A 195 -5.38 -7.13 -20.29
CA GLY A 195 -6.40 -6.19 -19.82
C GLY A 195 -7.43 -6.86 -18.92
N PHE A 196 -6.97 -7.71 -17.98
CA PHE A 196 -7.80 -8.50 -17.08
C PHE A 196 -7.29 -8.43 -15.64
N ALA A 197 -8.22 -8.51 -14.68
CA ALA A 197 -7.87 -8.69 -13.27
C ALA A 197 -8.98 -9.45 -12.52
N GLU A 198 -8.63 -9.96 -11.34
CA GLU A 198 -9.57 -10.66 -10.46
C GLU A 198 -9.26 -10.38 -9.00
N VAL A 199 -10.31 -10.39 -8.16
CA VAL A 199 -10.22 -10.30 -6.70
C VAL A 199 -11.39 -11.01 -6.05
N ASN A 200 -11.14 -11.68 -4.94
CA ASN A 200 -12.16 -12.20 -4.05
C ASN A 200 -12.23 -11.30 -2.81
N VAL A 201 -13.33 -10.57 -2.63
CA VAL A 201 -13.49 -9.62 -1.52
C VAL A 201 -14.05 -10.25 -0.24
N GLU A 202 -14.35 -11.54 -0.25
CA GLU A 202 -14.84 -12.25 0.94
C GLU A 202 -13.74 -12.29 2.02
N PRO A 203 -13.97 -11.82 3.26
CA PRO A 203 -13.04 -12.02 4.35
C PRO A 203 -12.89 -13.50 4.71
N GLY A 204 -11.74 -13.89 5.25
CA GLY A 204 -11.47 -15.25 5.72
C GLY A 204 -10.53 -16.07 4.83
N ASP A 205 -10.51 -17.36 5.03
CA ASP A 205 -9.57 -18.27 4.38
C ASP A 205 -9.74 -18.26 2.85
N LYS A 206 -8.72 -17.80 2.15
CA LYS A 206 -8.69 -17.68 0.69
C LYS A 206 -7.93 -18.82 0.04
N VAL A 207 -8.27 -19.06 -1.20
CA VAL A 207 -7.54 -19.98 -2.09
C VAL A 207 -7.16 -19.20 -3.33
N VAL A 208 -5.88 -19.22 -3.69
CA VAL A 208 -5.37 -18.61 -4.92
C VAL A 208 -4.45 -19.59 -5.64
N ARG A 209 -4.68 -19.81 -6.93
CA ARG A 209 -3.78 -20.59 -7.80
C ARG A 209 -3.66 -19.91 -9.15
N LEU A 210 -2.43 -19.63 -9.56
CA LEU A 210 -2.10 -18.95 -10.81
C LEU A 210 -1.08 -19.78 -11.57
N THR A 211 -1.53 -20.46 -12.62
CA THR A 211 -0.68 -21.32 -13.44
C THR A 211 -0.85 -20.99 -14.93
N GLU A 212 -0.02 -21.56 -15.78
CA GLU A 212 -0.17 -21.42 -17.23
C GLU A 212 -1.49 -22.00 -17.77
N THR A 213 -2.19 -22.85 -17.01
CA THR A 213 -3.41 -23.53 -17.45
C THR A 213 -4.66 -23.17 -16.67
N GLU A 214 -4.51 -22.55 -15.50
CA GLU A 214 -5.61 -22.25 -14.60
C GLU A 214 -5.31 -21.02 -13.77
N ASN A 215 -6.29 -20.11 -13.66
CA ASN A 215 -6.38 -19.14 -12.57
C ASN A 215 -7.58 -19.51 -11.71
N LEU A 216 -7.37 -19.50 -10.39
CA LEU A 216 -8.38 -19.86 -9.42
C LEU A 216 -8.33 -18.91 -8.24
N GLN A 217 -9.49 -18.38 -7.88
CA GLN A 217 -9.70 -17.68 -6.63
C GLN A 217 -10.99 -18.13 -5.94
N GLY A 218 -10.96 -18.14 -4.61
CA GLY A 218 -12.15 -18.52 -3.84
C GLY A 218 -11.94 -18.39 -2.34
N SER A 219 -12.93 -18.90 -1.61
CA SER A 219 -12.95 -18.90 -0.15
C SER A 219 -13.26 -20.29 0.40
N ARG A 220 -12.71 -20.56 1.59
CA ARG A 220 -13.03 -21.75 2.36
C ARG A 220 -13.96 -21.41 3.52
N SER A 221 -14.75 -22.40 3.92
CA SER A 221 -15.60 -22.33 5.11
C SER A 221 -16.58 -21.17 5.13
N VAL A 222 -17.09 -20.78 3.96
CA VAL A 222 -18.06 -19.69 3.82
C VAL A 222 -19.50 -20.22 3.72
N ARG A 223 -20.47 -19.42 4.19
CA ARG A 223 -21.92 -19.72 3.99
C ARG A 223 -22.39 -19.37 2.59
N SER A 224 -21.75 -18.38 2.01
CA SER A 224 -21.93 -17.97 0.62
C SER A 224 -20.65 -17.24 0.20
N MET A 225 -20.32 -17.26 -1.08
CA MET A 225 -19.28 -16.38 -1.64
C MET A 225 -19.99 -15.18 -2.27
N PRO A 226 -20.07 -14.04 -1.58
CA PRO A 226 -20.88 -12.90 -2.02
C PRO A 226 -20.28 -12.18 -3.20
N ALA A 227 -18.93 -12.17 -3.32
CA ALA A 227 -18.31 -11.31 -4.30
C ALA A 227 -16.91 -11.76 -4.75
N LEU A 228 -16.89 -12.53 -5.84
CA LEU A 228 -15.72 -12.66 -6.71
C LEU A 228 -15.87 -11.66 -7.85
N TYR A 229 -14.89 -10.80 -8.04
CA TYR A 229 -14.89 -9.79 -9.07
C TYR A 229 -13.87 -10.10 -10.15
N TYR A 230 -14.28 -9.86 -11.39
CA TYR A 230 -13.43 -9.86 -12.58
C TYR A 230 -13.48 -8.47 -13.20
N PHE A 231 -12.34 -7.98 -13.69
CA PHE A 231 -12.22 -6.66 -14.30
C PHE A 231 -11.69 -6.79 -15.72
N VAL A 232 -12.19 -5.93 -16.61
CA VAL A 232 -11.83 -5.92 -18.03
C VAL A 232 -11.63 -4.48 -18.49
N GLY A 233 -10.49 -4.22 -19.15
CA GLY A 233 -10.17 -2.90 -19.70
C GLY A 233 -8.68 -2.59 -19.72
N SER A 234 -8.34 -1.34 -19.98
CA SER A 234 -6.97 -0.86 -19.77
C SER A 234 -6.60 -0.92 -18.29
N PRO A 235 -5.31 -0.93 -17.93
CA PRO A 235 -4.92 -0.88 -16.53
C PRO A 235 -5.61 0.24 -15.74
N GLU A 236 -5.69 1.46 -16.27
CA GLU A 236 -6.35 2.58 -15.60
C GLU A 236 -7.84 2.31 -15.36
N GLN A 237 -8.55 1.74 -16.35
CA GLN A 237 -9.96 1.38 -16.22
C GLN A 237 -10.18 0.27 -15.20
N ILE A 238 -9.30 -0.72 -15.16
CA ILE A 238 -9.32 -1.81 -14.17
C ILE A 238 -9.15 -1.26 -12.75
N TYR A 239 -8.17 -0.39 -12.52
CA TYR A 239 -7.92 0.17 -11.18
C TYR A 239 -9.01 1.12 -10.74
N GLN A 240 -9.58 1.93 -11.66
CA GLN A 240 -10.74 2.76 -11.37
C GLN A 240 -11.94 1.90 -10.96
N ALA A 241 -12.24 0.84 -11.70
CA ALA A 241 -13.32 -0.08 -11.35
C ALA A 241 -13.05 -0.83 -10.03
N PHE A 242 -11.80 -1.19 -9.75
CA PHE A 242 -11.41 -1.80 -8.49
C PHE A 242 -11.59 -0.85 -7.31
N LEU A 243 -11.24 0.43 -7.45
CA LEU A 243 -11.50 1.45 -6.43
C LEU A 243 -13.00 1.61 -6.14
N GLU A 244 -13.83 1.63 -7.18
CA GLU A 244 -15.29 1.68 -7.04
C GLU A 244 -15.85 0.45 -6.32
N VAL A 245 -15.29 -0.74 -6.62
CA VAL A 245 -15.63 -1.99 -5.92
C VAL A 245 -15.23 -1.92 -4.46
N ARG A 246 -14.00 -1.51 -4.14
CA ARG A 246 -13.52 -1.33 -2.75
C ARG A 246 -14.47 -0.45 -1.96
N ASN A 247 -14.77 0.74 -2.45
CA ASN A 247 -15.68 1.69 -1.81
C ASN A 247 -17.08 1.12 -1.61
N ARG A 248 -17.60 0.40 -2.59
CA ARG A 248 -18.96 -0.21 -2.53
C ARG A 248 -19.02 -1.37 -1.52
N GLU A 249 -17.99 -2.17 -1.44
CA GLU A 249 -17.91 -3.30 -0.51
C GLU A 249 -17.50 -2.88 0.92
N GLY A 250 -17.28 -1.57 1.14
CA GLY A 250 -17.02 -1.00 2.47
C GLY A 250 -15.55 -0.92 2.85
N PHE A 251 -14.63 -1.14 1.91
CA PHE A 251 -13.19 -0.96 2.14
C PHE A 251 -12.82 0.50 1.94
N SER A 252 -12.58 1.20 3.04
CA SER A 252 -12.24 2.62 3.01
C SER A 252 -10.89 2.87 2.32
N VAL A 253 -10.84 3.90 1.47
CA VAL A 253 -9.60 4.47 0.94
C VAL A 253 -9.55 5.93 1.37
N MET A 254 -8.60 6.26 2.24
CA MET A 254 -8.49 7.58 2.86
C MET A 254 -7.44 8.43 2.15
N THR A 255 -7.64 9.75 2.20
CA THR A 255 -6.66 10.71 1.68
C THR A 255 -5.45 10.78 2.60
N PRO A 256 -4.24 10.53 2.09
CA PRO A 256 -3.03 10.55 2.91
C PRO A 256 -2.58 11.98 3.22
N LYS A 257 -1.83 12.15 4.31
CA LYS A 257 -1.25 13.42 4.73
C LYS A 257 0.15 13.61 4.15
N TYR A 258 0.45 14.87 3.80
CA TYR A 258 1.65 15.27 3.06
C TYR A 258 2.96 14.84 3.72
N GLU A 259 3.09 15.05 5.03
CA GLU A 259 4.36 14.88 5.72
C GLU A 259 4.87 13.43 5.73
N TRP A 260 3.96 12.43 5.63
CA TRP A 260 4.37 11.04 5.51
C TRP A 260 5.16 10.72 4.22
N PHE A 261 5.07 11.59 3.21
CA PHE A 261 5.81 11.47 1.95
C PHE A 261 7.17 12.17 1.99
N GLY A 262 7.53 12.78 3.11
CA GLY A 262 8.84 13.33 3.39
C GLY A 262 9.79 12.34 4.05
N VAL A 263 10.90 12.86 4.55
CA VAL A 263 11.95 12.08 5.19
C VAL A 263 11.66 11.92 6.68
N GLY A 264 11.61 10.68 7.16
CA GLY A 264 11.38 10.37 8.55
C GLY A 264 12.59 9.84 9.32
N TRP A 265 12.36 9.66 10.62
CA TRP A 265 13.28 8.95 11.51
C TRP A 265 12.51 8.02 12.45
N GLU A 266 12.99 6.78 12.61
CA GLU A 266 12.41 5.82 13.54
C GLU A 266 13.40 5.44 14.64
N ALA A 267 12.99 5.64 15.88
CA ALA A 267 13.81 5.36 17.07
C ALA A 267 14.27 3.90 17.13
N PHE A 268 13.45 2.95 16.72
CA PHE A 268 13.81 1.52 16.81
C PHE A 268 15.04 1.17 15.99
N GLY A 269 15.21 1.76 14.81
CA GLY A 269 16.39 1.54 13.96
C GLY A 269 17.69 2.06 14.56
N ALA A 270 17.63 3.08 15.42
CA ALA A 270 18.80 3.67 16.09
C ALA A 270 19.05 3.10 17.48
N LEU A 271 17.98 2.91 18.26
CA LEU A 271 18.03 2.75 19.72
C LEU A 271 17.45 1.41 20.19
N SER A 272 16.80 0.66 19.30
CA SER A 272 16.07 -0.57 19.65
C SER A 272 15.06 -0.29 20.80
N TRP A 273 15.12 -1.05 21.88
CA TRP A 273 14.28 -0.89 23.06
C TRP A 273 14.81 0.15 24.07
N ASN A 274 16.02 0.68 23.86
CA ASN A 274 16.70 1.63 24.76
C ASN A 274 16.36 3.08 24.48
N THR A 275 15.11 3.37 24.13
CA THR A 275 14.67 4.75 23.90
C THR A 275 14.50 5.49 25.23
N THR A 276 15.08 6.69 25.29
CA THR A 276 14.87 7.66 26.37
C THR A 276 14.67 9.05 25.76
N GLN A 277 14.09 9.97 26.52
CA GLN A 277 13.96 11.36 26.09
C GLN A 277 15.30 11.96 25.64
N GLU A 278 16.39 11.68 26.37
CA GLU A 278 17.74 12.15 26.04
C GLU A 278 18.22 11.56 24.73
N THR A 279 18.20 10.22 24.59
CA THR A 279 18.73 9.54 23.38
C THR A 279 17.92 9.84 22.11
N VAL A 280 16.60 9.97 22.21
CA VAL A 280 15.74 10.38 21.10
C VAL A 280 16.08 11.81 20.68
N THR A 281 16.17 12.75 21.67
CA THR A 281 16.49 14.15 21.38
C THR A 281 17.88 14.32 20.77
N GLU A 282 18.88 13.60 21.27
CA GLU A 282 20.24 13.62 20.72
C GLU A 282 20.30 13.15 19.27
N ASN A 283 19.62 12.02 18.96
CA ASN A 283 19.60 11.50 17.59
C ASN A 283 18.93 12.46 16.60
N ILE A 284 17.77 13.00 16.96
CA ILE A 284 17.08 13.98 16.10
C ILE A 284 17.94 15.21 15.86
N ASN A 285 18.51 15.80 16.92
CA ASN A 285 19.38 16.96 16.77
C ASN A 285 20.60 16.65 15.90
N GLN A 286 21.20 15.47 16.02
CA GLN A 286 22.34 15.05 15.23
C GLN A 286 21.99 14.91 13.74
N TYR A 287 20.84 14.33 13.38
CA TYR A 287 20.35 14.30 12.00
C TYR A 287 20.19 15.72 11.41
N LEU A 288 19.54 16.60 12.17
CA LEU A 288 19.36 18.01 11.76
C LEU A 288 20.67 18.76 11.61
N ASP A 289 21.62 18.55 12.55
CA ASP A 289 22.97 19.16 12.50
C ASP A 289 23.79 18.68 11.27
N PHE A 290 23.59 17.43 10.84
CA PHE A 290 24.17 16.91 9.60
C PHE A 290 23.40 17.37 8.34
N GLY A 291 22.28 18.08 8.50
CA GLY A 291 21.48 18.68 7.41
C GLY A 291 20.60 17.68 6.67
N PHE A 292 20.09 16.65 7.37
CA PHE A 292 19.03 15.79 6.88
C PHE A 292 17.68 16.51 7.01
N PRO A 293 16.83 16.52 5.99
CA PRO A 293 15.55 17.22 5.99
C PRO A 293 14.44 16.35 6.61
N LEU A 294 14.48 16.18 7.94
CA LEU A 294 13.47 15.39 8.62
C LEU A 294 12.14 16.15 8.71
N GLU A 295 11.02 15.48 8.45
CA GLU A 295 9.66 16.00 8.60
C GLU A 295 8.81 15.24 9.61
N TRP A 296 9.08 13.94 9.80
CA TRP A 296 8.36 13.12 10.76
C TRP A 296 9.28 12.19 11.53
N MET A 297 8.79 11.71 12.66
CA MET A 297 9.51 10.75 13.48
C MET A 297 8.57 9.75 14.16
N VAL A 298 9.09 8.56 14.48
CA VAL A 298 8.40 7.56 15.28
C VAL A 298 9.18 7.28 16.55
N ILE A 299 8.56 7.50 17.71
CA ILE A 299 9.04 7.03 19.00
C ILE A 299 8.45 5.64 19.24
N GLY A 300 9.29 4.65 19.40
CA GLY A 300 8.87 3.26 19.63
C GLY A 300 9.86 2.27 19.01
N SER A 301 10.07 1.13 19.63
CA SER A 301 9.48 0.62 20.87
C SER A 301 10.27 1.11 22.10
N GLY A 302 9.82 0.70 23.31
CA GLY A 302 10.63 0.88 24.55
C GLY A 302 10.36 2.16 25.35
N PHE A 303 9.42 3.02 24.93
CA PHE A 303 9.07 4.25 25.63
C PHE A 303 8.12 4.04 26.81
N TRP A 304 7.44 2.91 26.86
CA TRP A 304 6.48 2.55 27.91
C TRP A 304 7.18 2.05 29.19
N PRO A 305 6.48 2.04 30.36
CA PRO A 305 7.01 1.45 31.56
C PRO A 305 7.35 -0.04 31.33
N SER A 306 8.59 -0.40 31.54
CA SER A 306 9.01 -1.79 31.58
C SER A 306 9.15 -2.19 33.04
N GLY A 307 8.61 -3.36 33.43
CA GLY A 307 8.91 -3.94 34.75
C GLY A 307 10.42 -4.09 34.96
N GLU A 308 10.84 -4.47 36.15
CA GLU A 308 12.25 -4.74 36.48
C GLU A 308 12.75 -6.01 35.73
N GLY A 309 12.71 -6.00 34.39
CA GLY A 309 13.24 -7.04 33.55
C GLY A 309 14.71 -6.77 33.20
N GLU A 310 15.50 -7.82 33.07
CA GLU A 310 16.85 -7.69 32.51
C GLU A 310 16.74 -7.49 30.99
N PHE A 311 17.31 -6.40 30.51
CA PHE A 311 17.52 -6.13 29.09
C PHE A 311 18.97 -6.44 28.73
N ASP A 312 19.22 -6.91 27.53
CA ASP A 312 20.58 -7.05 27.02
C ASP A 312 21.23 -5.67 26.81
N GLU A 313 22.51 -5.66 26.42
CA GLU A 313 23.27 -4.43 26.19
C GLU A 313 22.70 -3.56 25.05
N HIS A 314 21.78 -4.10 24.25
CA HIS A 314 21.07 -3.42 23.16
C HIS A 314 19.63 -3.03 23.55
N GLY A 315 19.24 -3.24 24.82
CA GLY A 315 17.89 -2.95 25.32
C GLY A 315 16.80 -3.89 24.84
N THR A 316 17.17 -5.02 24.27
CA THR A 316 16.22 -6.07 23.94
C THR A 316 15.84 -6.80 25.24
N PRO A 317 14.53 -7.04 25.52
CA PRO A 317 14.12 -7.84 26.66
C PRO A 317 14.86 -9.18 26.68
N TYR A 318 15.49 -9.51 27.80
CA TYR A 318 16.40 -10.63 27.91
C TYR A 318 15.75 -11.96 27.54
N GLY A 319 16.42 -12.68 26.69
CA GLY A 319 15.94 -13.94 26.12
C GLY A 319 15.21 -13.72 24.81
N ALA A 320 15.98 -13.80 23.72
CA ALA A 320 15.42 -13.98 22.37
C ALA A 320 14.50 -15.23 22.32
N ASP A 321 14.65 -16.13 23.30
CA ASP A 321 13.70 -17.18 23.60
C ASP A 321 12.57 -16.57 24.44
N ALA A 322 11.43 -16.37 23.79
CA ALA A 322 10.20 -15.87 24.39
C ALA A 322 9.76 -16.59 25.70
N GLN A 323 10.35 -17.73 26.00
CA GLN A 323 10.06 -18.58 27.16
C GLN A 323 10.68 -18.10 28.50
N SER A 324 11.59 -17.12 28.47
CA SER A 324 12.27 -16.64 29.69
C SER A 324 11.88 -15.22 30.12
N ARG A 325 10.86 -14.63 29.47
CA ARG A 325 10.47 -13.25 29.75
C ARG A 325 9.63 -13.14 31.01
N ASP A 326 10.00 -12.22 31.89
CA ASP A 326 9.16 -11.85 33.00
C ASP A 326 7.87 -11.24 32.46
N ALA A 327 6.73 -11.77 32.89
CA ALA A 327 5.41 -11.26 32.50
C ALA A 327 5.26 -9.76 32.83
N ASP A 328 5.91 -9.27 33.89
CA ASP A 328 5.87 -7.86 34.29
C ASP A 328 6.62 -6.95 33.30
N ALA A 329 7.68 -7.41 32.64
CA ALA A 329 8.38 -6.66 31.61
C ALA A 329 7.56 -6.52 30.31
N LEU A 330 6.66 -7.48 30.05
CA LEU A 330 5.77 -7.47 28.87
C LEU A 330 4.48 -6.69 29.10
N LEU A 331 4.07 -6.45 30.35
CA LEU A 331 2.89 -5.64 30.71
C LEU A 331 2.90 -4.28 30.02
N ALA A 332 4.08 -3.72 29.85
CA ALA A 332 4.28 -2.43 29.24
C ALA A 332 4.07 -2.39 27.74
N THR A 333 4.21 -3.50 26.99
CA THR A 333 4.10 -3.50 25.52
C THR A 333 2.68 -3.23 25.00
N THR A 334 1.69 -3.28 25.89
CA THR A 334 0.28 -3.01 25.62
C THR A 334 -0.28 -1.90 26.52
N SER A 335 0.59 -1.04 27.06
CA SER A 335 0.21 0.03 27.99
C SER A 335 -0.05 1.34 27.25
N PHE A 336 -1.25 1.49 26.74
CA PHE A 336 -1.67 2.68 26.00
C PHE A 336 -1.72 3.93 26.88
N GLY A 337 -1.25 5.07 26.36
CA GLY A 337 -1.25 6.35 27.04
C GLY A 337 -0.32 6.43 28.25
N MET A 338 0.70 5.58 28.30
CA MET A 338 1.65 5.53 29.41
C MET A 338 3.08 5.71 28.93
N TRP A 339 3.77 6.69 29.51
CA TRP A 339 5.21 6.87 29.39
C TRP A 339 5.93 6.21 30.57
N ASP A 340 7.14 5.73 30.35
CA ASP A 340 8.06 5.46 31.44
C ASP A 340 8.60 6.81 31.96
N GLU A 341 8.12 7.22 33.13
CA GLU A 341 8.44 8.53 33.71
C GLU A 341 9.94 8.71 34.05
N GLN A 342 10.68 7.61 34.20
CA GLN A 342 12.13 7.67 34.41
C GLN A 342 12.88 7.91 33.11
N LYS A 343 12.42 7.27 32.03
CA LYS A 343 13.00 7.42 30.69
C LYS A 343 12.57 8.72 30.02
N TYR A 344 11.34 9.15 30.28
CA TYR A 344 10.72 10.34 29.69
C TYR A 344 10.15 11.24 30.76
N PRO A 345 11.02 12.01 31.47
CA PRO A 345 10.58 12.86 32.59
C PRO A 345 9.77 14.08 32.18
N ASP A 346 9.84 14.52 30.93
CA ASP A 346 9.10 15.64 30.37
C ASP A 346 8.77 15.37 28.89
N PRO A 347 7.85 14.43 28.61
CA PRO A 347 7.52 14.07 27.24
C PRO A 347 6.83 15.21 26.48
N GLU A 348 5.99 16.02 27.11
CA GLU A 348 5.29 17.15 26.51
C GLU A 348 6.32 18.22 26.03
N GLY A 349 7.24 18.64 26.90
CA GLY A 349 8.30 19.59 26.50
C GLY A 349 9.24 19.05 25.44
N MET A 350 9.49 17.73 25.41
CA MET A 350 10.26 17.10 24.32
C MET A 350 9.50 17.20 22.99
N ILE A 351 8.21 16.86 22.97
CA ILE A 351 7.37 16.88 21.76
C ILE A 351 7.26 18.31 21.24
N ASP A 352 6.98 19.29 22.12
CA ASP A 352 6.96 20.71 21.75
C ASP A 352 8.25 21.13 21.08
N SER A 353 9.40 20.68 21.59
CA SER A 353 10.70 21.01 21.00
C SER A 353 10.90 20.41 19.61
N PHE A 354 10.24 19.29 19.27
CA PHE A 354 10.27 18.72 17.94
C PHE A 354 9.30 19.44 16.99
N HIS A 355 8.13 19.84 17.47
CA HIS A 355 7.21 20.69 16.72
C HIS A 355 7.83 22.04 16.35
N GLU A 356 8.59 22.66 17.26
CA GLU A 356 9.36 23.89 16.97
C GLU A 356 10.39 23.71 15.83
N LYS A 357 10.82 22.47 15.57
CA LYS A 357 11.70 22.10 14.46
C LYS A 357 10.95 21.69 13.19
N GLY A 358 9.61 21.72 13.23
CA GLY A 358 8.74 21.35 12.09
C GLY A 358 8.45 19.86 11.97
N LEU A 359 8.82 19.03 12.97
CA LEU A 359 8.63 17.59 12.91
C LEU A 359 7.22 17.18 13.35
N LYS A 360 6.62 16.22 12.64
CA LYS A 360 5.47 15.46 13.13
C LYS A 360 5.94 14.31 14.02
N VAL A 361 5.37 14.23 15.22
CA VAL A 361 5.76 13.23 16.21
C VAL A 361 4.73 12.12 16.27
N THR A 362 5.15 10.90 15.96
CA THR A 362 4.29 9.72 16.01
C THR A 362 4.84 8.68 16.98
N ILE A 363 3.98 7.76 17.40
CA ILE A 363 4.30 6.75 18.40
C ILE A 363 3.97 5.34 17.90
N GLY A 364 4.81 4.36 18.19
CA GLY A 364 4.54 2.97 17.84
C GLY A 364 3.64 2.31 18.88
N LEU A 365 2.43 1.92 18.50
CA LEU A 365 1.48 1.25 19.37
C LEU A 365 1.19 -0.17 18.91
N ARG A 366 0.93 -1.06 19.86
CA ARG A 366 0.52 -2.45 19.63
C ARG A 366 -0.94 -2.64 19.97
N ASN A 367 -1.61 -3.51 19.23
CA ASN A 367 -3.06 -3.67 19.29
C ASN A 367 -3.53 -4.76 20.29
N GLY A 368 -2.61 -5.42 20.97
CA GLY A 368 -2.92 -6.49 21.92
C GLY A 368 -2.93 -6.03 23.37
N PHE A 369 -3.81 -6.63 24.18
CA PHE A 369 -3.93 -6.39 25.62
C PHE A 369 -3.57 -7.66 26.39
N ILE A 370 -2.51 -7.62 27.18
CA ILE A 370 -2.05 -8.79 27.91
C ILE A 370 -2.94 -9.09 29.12
N PRO A 371 -3.09 -10.38 29.51
CA PRO A 371 -3.78 -10.74 30.75
C PRO A 371 -3.18 -10.04 31.97
N GLY A 372 -4.03 -9.44 32.78
CA GLY A 372 -3.60 -8.67 33.95
C GLY A 372 -3.01 -7.30 33.66
N GLY A 373 -3.01 -6.86 32.42
CA GLY A 373 -2.60 -5.52 32.02
C GLY A 373 -3.50 -4.43 32.55
N PRO A 374 -3.03 -3.17 32.58
CA PRO A 374 -3.71 -2.07 33.30
C PRO A 374 -5.13 -1.76 32.80
N PHE A 375 -5.46 -2.11 31.54
CA PHE A 375 -6.78 -1.85 30.94
C PHE A 375 -7.56 -3.13 30.61
N THR A 376 -6.96 -4.29 30.83
CA THR A 376 -7.53 -5.59 30.41
C THR A 376 -8.79 -5.94 31.17
N GLU A 377 -8.85 -5.69 32.48
CA GLU A 377 -10.05 -5.97 33.30
C GLU A 377 -11.24 -5.12 32.84
N GLU A 378 -11.01 -3.86 32.49
CA GLU A 378 -12.04 -2.96 31.98
C GLU A 378 -12.56 -3.45 30.63
N GLY A 379 -11.67 -3.79 29.67
CA GLY A 379 -12.04 -4.32 28.37
C GLY A 379 -12.83 -5.62 28.45
N ILE A 380 -12.44 -6.56 29.32
CA ILE A 380 -13.19 -7.80 29.58
C ILE A 380 -14.59 -7.49 30.15
N LYS A 381 -14.66 -6.65 31.18
CA LYS A 381 -15.90 -6.30 31.87
C LYS A 381 -16.93 -5.66 30.95
N ASN A 382 -16.47 -4.80 30.05
CA ASN A 382 -17.32 -4.06 29.12
C ASN A 382 -17.55 -4.82 27.79
N GLY A 383 -16.85 -5.94 27.58
CA GLY A 383 -17.01 -6.77 26.38
C GLY A 383 -16.39 -6.17 25.13
N TYR A 384 -15.31 -5.41 25.28
CA TYR A 384 -14.60 -4.71 24.19
C TYR A 384 -13.60 -5.58 23.43
N PHE A 385 -13.39 -6.82 23.88
CA PHE A 385 -12.49 -7.75 23.20
C PHE A 385 -13.25 -8.78 22.38
N MET A 386 -12.61 -9.25 21.34
CA MET A 386 -13.11 -10.34 20.50
C MET A 386 -13.49 -11.56 21.36
N LYS A 387 -14.61 -12.20 21.03
CA LYS A 387 -15.19 -13.29 21.83
C LYS A 387 -14.97 -14.64 21.18
N GLY A 388 -14.72 -15.65 21.99
CA GLY A 388 -14.72 -17.04 21.59
C GLY A 388 -16.15 -17.60 21.42
N GLU A 389 -16.25 -18.84 20.99
CA GLU A 389 -17.55 -19.55 20.83
C GLU A 389 -18.38 -19.63 22.13
N ASN A 390 -17.71 -19.57 23.29
CA ASN A 390 -18.36 -19.54 24.61
C ASN A 390 -18.93 -18.16 24.99
N GLY A 391 -18.71 -17.13 24.15
CA GLY A 391 -19.14 -15.75 24.40
C GLY A 391 -18.26 -14.96 25.37
N GLU A 392 -17.18 -15.55 25.88
CA GLU A 392 -16.19 -14.88 26.73
C GLU A 392 -15.07 -14.26 25.87
N ALA A 393 -14.35 -13.27 26.42
CA ALA A 393 -13.19 -12.69 25.77
C ALA A 393 -12.16 -13.78 25.40
N LYS A 394 -11.71 -13.79 24.14
CA LYS A 394 -10.80 -14.80 23.61
C LYS A 394 -9.35 -14.34 23.75
N LEU A 395 -8.51 -15.23 24.28
CA LEU A 395 -7.07 -15.09 24.19
C LEU A 395 -6.57 -15.61 22.84
N PHE A 396 -5.67 -14.85 22.24
CA PHE A 396 -5.01 -15.20 21.00
C PHE A 396 -3.53 -15.47 21.27
N GLU A 397 -3.05 -16.60 20.80
CA GLU A 397 -1.64 -16.94 20.80
C GLU A 397 -0.94 -16.05 19.76
N VAL A 398 0.01 -15.25 20.19
CA VAL A 398 0.79 -14.35 19.35
C VAL A 398 2.26 -14.76 19.38
N GLY A 399 2.91 -14.74 18.21
CA GLY A 399 4.30 -15.18 18.13
C GLY A 399 5.29 -14.25 18.81
N PHE A 400 4.92 -12.98 19.01
CA PHE A 400 5.73 -11.96 19.68
C PHE A 400 4.90 -10.71 20.02
N PRO A 401 5.05 -10.11 21.22
CA PRO A 401 5.64 -10.73 22.41
C PRO A 401 4.71 -11.78 23.02
N GLU A 402 5.25 -12.79 23.66
CA GLU A 402 4.47 -13.63 24.58
C GLU A 402 4.21 -12.86 25.88
N PRO A 403 3.15 -13.06 26.59
CA PRO A 403 2.11 -14.09 26.49
C PRO A 403 1.00 -13.77 25.47
N ASP A 404 0.01 -14.68 25.37
CA ASP A 404 -1.22 -14.47 24.63
C ASP A 404 -1.89 -13.14 24.98
N VAL A 405 -2.57 -12.56 24.02
CA VAL A 405 -3.25 -11.26 24.18
C VAL A 405 -4.74 -11.34 23.90
N TYR A 406 -5.50 -10.42 24.51
CA TYR A 406 -6.83 -10.08 24.04
C TYR A 406 -6.72 -9.05 22.93
N LEU A 407 -7.54 -9.19 21.89
CA LEU A 407 -7.60 -8.23 20.78
C LEU A 407 -8.91 -7.46 20.81
N LEU A 408 -8.85 -6.20 20.42
CA LEU A 408 -10.02 -5.33 20.35
C LEU A 408 -11.04 -5.90 19.37
N ASP A 409 -12.33 -5.88 19.74
CA ASP A 409 -13.44 -6.13 18.83
C ASP A 409 -13.79 -4.84 18.09
N ALA A 410 -13.10 -4.58 16.98
CA ALA A 410 -13.30 -3.35 16.21
C ALA A 410 -14.62 -3.31 15.41
N GLU A 411 -15.39 -4.42 15.38
CA GLU A 411 -16.79 -4.40 14.91
C GLU A 411 -17.74 -3.80 15.97
N ASN A 412 -17.28 -3.68 17.22
CA ASN A 412 -18.02 -3.05 18.29
C ASN A 412 -17.68 -1.54 18.38
N PRO A 413 -18.59 -0.63 17.99
CA PRO A 413 -18.33 0.82 18.06
C PRO A 413 -17.92 1.33 19.43
N GLU A 414 -18.48 0.75 20.52
CA GLU A 414 -18.12 1.14 21.90
C GLU A 414 -16.66 0.76 22.23
N ALA A 415 -16.15 -0.32 21.61
CA ALA A 415 -14.75 -0.70 21.78
C ALA A 415 -13.81 0.23 20.99
N VAL A 416 -14.23 0.65 19.79
CA VAL A 416 -13.49 1.64 18.99
C VAL A 416 -13.44 2.97 19.74
N ASP A 417 -14.58 3.46 20.26
CA ASP A 417 -14.63 4.69 21.06
C ASP A 417 -13.71 4.61 22.29
N TRP A 418 -13.71 3.47 22.99
CA TRP A 418 -12.83 3.23 24.12
C TRP A 418 -11.35 3.25 23.73
N TYR A 419 -10.99 2.73 22.55
CA TYR A 419 -9.62 2.78 22.03
C TYR A 419 -9.23 4.22 21.66
N MET A 420 -10.15 4.99 21.07
CA MET A 420 -9.95 6.40 20.77
C MET A 420 -9.74 7.25 22.03
N ASP A 421 -10.34 6.88 23.18
CA ASP A 421 -10.05 7.50 24.49
C ASP A 421 -8.59 7.29 24.94
N PHE A 422 -7.95 6.16 24.56
CA PHE A 422 -6.50 5.99 24.78
C PHE A 422 -5.69 6.85 23.81
N TRP A 423 -6.11 6.92 22.56
CA TRP A 423 -5.48 7.80 21.59
C TRP A 423 -5.48 9.25 22.06
N GLN A 424 -6.59 9.73 22.63
CA GLN A 424 -6.69 11.09 23.16
C GLN A 424 -5.60 11.40 24.21
N LYS A 425 -5.22 10.43 25.03
CA LYS A 425 -4.11 10.63 26.00
C LYS A 425 -2.77 10.88 25.32
N TRP A 426 -2.53 10.28 24.16
CA TRP A 426 -1.34 10.55 23.36
C TRP A 426 -1.42 11.92 22.69
N ALA A 427 -2.57 12.28 22.14
CA ALA A 427 -2.83 13.59 21.57
C ALA A 427 -2.68 14.72 22.59
N ASP A 428 -3.07 14.48 23.85
CA ASP A 428 -2.90 15.43 24.96
C ASP A 428 -1.42 15.73 25.26
N TYR A 429 -0.49 14.83 24.95
CA TYR A 429 0.96 15.07 24.98
C TYR A 429 1.50 15.78 23.73
N GLY A 430 0.68 16.00 22.70
CA GLY A 430 1.08 16.58 21.42
C GLY A 430 1.50 15.55 20.35
N ILE A 431 1.24 14.26 20.56
CA ILE A 431 1.49 13.24 19.54
C ILE A 431 0.56 13.45 18.33
N ASP A 432 1.11 13.56 17.13
CA ASP A 432 0.37 13.79 15.88
C ASP A 432 -0.22 12.50 15.29
N GLY A 433 0.42 11.36 15.54
CA GLY A 433 0.04 10.14 14.89
C GLY A 433 0.60 8.86 15.49
N TYR A 434 0.25 7.76 14.85
CA TYR A 434 0.69 6.47 15.32
C TYR A 434 1.16 5.56 14.18
N LYS A 435 2.11 4.71 14.53
CA LYS A 435 2.51 3.56 13.74
C LYS A 435 1.89 2.33 14.33
N GLU A 436 1.10 1.62 13.55
CA GLU A 436 0.61 0.30 13.90
C GLU A 436 1.78 -0.66 14.00
N ASP A 437 2.07 -1.15 15.20
CA ASP A 437 3.15 -2.10 15.42
C ASP A 437 2.58 -3.51 15.60
N LEU A 438 3.15 -4.45 14.87
CA LEU A 438 2.63 -5.81 14.80
C LEU A 438 2.99 -6.65 16.01
N PHE A 439 2.03 -7.50 16.39
CA PHE A 439 2.34 -8.80 16.98
C PHE A 439 2.39 -9.86 15.86
N GLY A 440 2.95 -11.04 16.13
CA GLY A 440 2.62 -12.21 15.33
C GLY A 440 1.15 -12.53 15.57
N TYR A 441 0.33 -12.45 14.54
CA TYR A 441 -1.10 -12.69 14.67
C TYR A 441 -1.46 -14.13 14.34
N PRO A 442 -2.42 -14.72 15.07
CA PRO A 442 -2.92 -16.05 14.74
C PRO A 442 -3.64 -16.06 13.38
N ASP A 443 -3.52 -17.17 12.67
CA ASP A 443 -4.16 -17.43 11.36
C ASP A 443 -5.70 -17.28 11.37
N SER A 444 -6.32 -17.15 12.55
CA SER A 444 -7.76 -17.09 12.73
C SER A 444 -8.36 -15.69 12.78
N LEU A 445 -7.54 -14.63 12.59
CA LEU A 445 -8.04 -13.27 12.55
C LEU A 445 -8.46 -12.85 11.15
N PRO A 446 -9.53 -12.07 11.00
CA PRO A 446 -9.78 -11.34 9.76
C PRO A 446 -8.59 -10.42 9.44
N ASP A 447 -8.25 -10.32 8.16
CA ASP A 447 -7.13 -9.47 7.73
C ASP A 447 -7.41 -7.97 7.99
N ASP A 448 -8.69 -7.57 8.03
CA ASP A 448 -9.18 -6.19 8.22
C ASP A 448 -9.61 -5.88 9.68
N PHE A 449 -9.21 -6.72 10.63
CA PHE A 449 -9.74 -6.66 12.01
C PHE A 449 -9.51 -5.31 12.71
N PHE A 450 -8.54 -4.52 12.28
CA PHE A 450 -8.20 -3.23 12.87
C PHE A 450 -8.53 -2.02 11.98
N ASP A 451 -8.98 -2.26 10.75
CA ASP A 451 -9.32 -1.19 9.78
C ASP A 451 -10.34 -0.18 10.33
N PRO A 452 -11.39 -0.56 11.11
CA PRO A 452 -12.32 0.42 11.67
C PRO A 452 -11.66 1.40 12.65
N VAL A 453 -10.63 0.97 13.40
CA VAL A 453 -9.88 1.86 14.30
C VAL A 453 -9.01 2.82 13.50
N ASN A 454 -8.28 2.30 12.49
CA ASN A 454 -7.48 3.13 11.59
C ASN A 454 -8.35 4.19 10.88
N GLU A 455 -9.54 3.80 10.42
CA GLU A 455 -10.50 4.71 9.81
C GLU A 455 -10.99 5.80 10.78
N ALA A 456 -11.28 5.44 12.03
CA ALA A 456 -11.65 6.39 13.07
C ALA A 456 -10.52 7.40 13.34
N MET A 457 -9.28 6.92 13.44
CA MET A 457 -8.10 7.77 13.61
C MET A 457 -7.89 8.72 12.44
N MET A 458 -7.97 8.23 11.20
CA MET A 458 -7.83 9.06 10.01
C MET A 458 -8.90 10.15 9.93
N LYS A 459 -10.15 9.82 10.31
CA LYS A 459 -11.25 10.79 10.39
C LYS A 459 -11.02 11.88 11.44
N ASP A 460 -10.29 11.55 12.50
CA ASP A 460 -9.90 12.47 13.57
C ASP A 460 -8.57 13.19 13.24
N SER A 461 -8.14 13.15 12.00
CA SER A 461 -6.92 13.78 11.49
C SER A 461 -5.61 13.24 12.07
N VAL A 462 -5.64 12.05 12.66
CA VAL A 462 -4.44 11.36 13.15
C VAL A 462 -3.59 10.89 11.99
N TYR A 463 -2.27 11.03 12.10
CA TYR A 463 -1.30 10.48 11.14
C TYR A 463 -1.15 8.98 11.35
N VAL A 464 -1.43 8.15 10.34
CA VAL A 464 -1.48 6.68 10.49
C VAL A 464 -0.53 5.98 9.54
N MET A 465 0.44 5.25 10.10
CA MET A 465 1.24 4.25 9.39
C MET A 465 0.68 2.86 9.67
N GLY A 466 0.06 2.23 8.68
CA GLY A 466 -0.60 0.93 8.83
C GLY A 466 0.29 -0.25 8.45
N ARG A 467 -0.01 -1.41 9.06
CA ARG A 467 0.61 -2.70 8.75
C ARG A 467 -0.40 -3.84 8.57
N ASN A 468 -1.67 -3.65 8.94
CA ASN A 468 -2.69 -4.70 8.96
C ASN A 468 -3.97 -4.21 8.31
N ASN A 469 -3.98 -4.13 6.99
CA ASN A 469 -5.14 -3.71 6.23
C ASN A 469 -5.50 -4.80 5.21
N TYR A 470 -6.79 -4.94 4.92
CA TYR A 470 -7.27 -5.85 3.89
C TYR A 470 -8.17 -5.11 2.91
N LEU A 471 -7.77 -5.07 1.65
CA LEU A 471 -8.43 -4.38 0.53
C LEU A 471 -8.76 -2.89 0.78
N GLY A 472 -8.75 -2.42 2.03
CA GLY A 472 -8.88 -1.04 2.45
C GLY A 472 -7.52 -0.33 2.53
N SER A 473 -7.54 1.00 2.52
CA SER A 473 -6.39 1.84 2.84
C SER A 473 -6.82 2.96 3.79
N PRO A 474 -7.28 2.61 5.02
CA PRO A 474 -7.65 3.58 6.04
C PRO A 474 -6.41 4.10 6.78
N VAL A 475 -5.34 4.36 6.04
CA VAL A 475 -4.02 4.77 6.53
C VAL A 475 -3.37 5.72 5.54
N ASP A 476 -2.39 6.51 6.01
CA ASP A 476 -1.63 7.40 5.14
C ASP A 476 -0.63 6.64 4.27
N ILE A 477 0.14 5.75 4.91
CA ILE A 477 1.15 4.90 4.25
C ILE A 477 1.11 3.47 4.79
N HIS A 478 1.48 2.53 3.92
CA HIS A 478 1.63 1.12 4.26
C HIS A 478 3.10 0.77 4.49
N ARG A 479 3.43 0.35 5.70
CA ARG A 479 4.71 -0.27 5.95
C ARG A 479 4.60 -1.76 5.65
N TYR A 480 5.41 -2.24 4.70
CA TYR A 480 5.58 -3.66 4.49
C TYR A 480 6.89 -4.11 5.13
N ASN A 481 7.06 -5.31 5.54
CA ASN A 481 8.25 -6.01 6.04
C ASN A 481 9.25 -5.22 6.92
N ASP A 482 9.93 -5.94 7.79
CA ASP A 482 11.18 -5.50 8.39
C ASP A 482 12.35 -5.95 7.53
N PHE A 483 13.31 -5.05 7.28
CA PHE A 483 14.51 -5.32 6.49
C PHE A 483 15.76 -5.32 7.34
N ASN A 484 16.67 -6.23 6.99
CA ASN A 484 17.99 -6.31 7.60
C ASN A 484 19.02 -6.69 6.54
N TYR A 485 20.27 -6.29 6.73
CA TYR A 485 21.34 -6.50 5.77
C TYR A 485 21.65 -7.98 5.46
N ASN A 486 21.27 -8.90 6.32
CA ASN A 486 21.45 -10.34 6.15
C ASN A 486 20.26 -11.07 5.53
N GLN A 487 19.18 -10.35 5.26
CA GLN A 487 18.03 -10.88 4.52
C GLN A 487 18.19 -10.63 3.01
N PRO A 488 17.48 -11.39 2.17
CA PRO A 488 17.45 -11.13 0.74
C PRO A 488 16.96 -9.71 0.42
N GLN A 489 17.80 -8.89 -0.19
CA GLN A 489 17.53 -7.47 -0.39
C GLN A 489 16.47 -7.21 -1.47
N ASP A 490 16.24 -8.16 -2.36
CA ASP A 490 15.18 -8.12 -3.37
C ASP A 490 13.76 -8.06 -2.78
N ARG A 491 13.59 -8.37 -1.49
CA ARG A 491 12.31 -8.22 -0.78
C ARG A 491 11.75 -6.80 -0.90
N GLY A 492 12.61 -5.78 -0.84
CA GLY A 492 12.20 -4.39 -0.95
C GLY A 492 11.45 -4.10 -2.24
N PRO A 493 12.10 -4.14 -3.40
CA PRO A 493 11.44 -3.86 -4.66
C PRO A 493 10.34 -4.88 -5.02
N ILE A 494 10.48 -6.16 -4.69
CA ILE A 494 9.44 -7.17 -4.95
C ILE A 494 8.15 -6.82 -4.21
N ASN A 495 8.25 -6.54 -2.91
CA ASN A 495 7.07 -6.25 -2.09
C ASN A 495 6.48 -4.88 -2.43
N GLY A 496 7.30 -3.84 -2.62
CA GLY A 496 6.82 -2.53 -3.06
C GLY A 496 6.03 -2.60 -4.36
N LEU A 497 6.54 -3.32 -5.35
CA LEU A 497 5.83 -3.54 -6.62
C LEU A 497 4.57 -4.39 -6.44
N ALA A 498 4.58 -5.43 -5.57
CA ALA A 498 3.39 -6.23 -5.29
C ALA A 498 2.27 -5.38 -4.65
N PHE A 499 2.60 -4.49 -3.71
CA PHE A 499 1.66 -3.53 -3.15
C PHE A 499 1.11 -2.58 -4.22
N ALA A 500 1.98 -2.02 -5.06
CA ALA A 500 1.58 -1.13 -6.15
C ALA A 500 0.64 -1.84 -7.15
N TYR A 501 0.98 -3.07 -7.59
CA TYR A 501 0.10 -3.88 -8.43
C TYR A 501 -1.24 -4.20 -7.77
N SER A 502 -1.29 -4.25 -6.46
CA SER A 502 -2.53 -4.52 -5.70
C SER A 502 -3.35 -3.26 -5.41
N GLY A 503 -2.96 -2.08 -5.92
CA GLY A 503 -3.66 -0.82 -5.72
C GLY A 503 -3.35 -0.13 -4.39
N PHE A 504 -2.18 -0.40 -3.79
CA PHE A 504 -1.67 0.20 -2.56
C PHE A 504 -0.30 0.86 -2.79
N PRO A 505 -0.23 1.94 -3.58
CA PRO A 505 1.05 2.51 -3.99
C PRO A 505 1.75 3.35 -2.91
N ASN A 506 1.05 3.77 -1.85
CA ASN A 506 1.61 4.60 -0.78
C ASN A 506 2.40 3.72 0.20
N VAL A 507 3.56 3.26 -0.25
CA VAL A 507 4.38 2.31 0.49
C VAL A 507 5.57 2.96 1.17
N TYR A 508 5.94 2.38 2.30
CA TYR A 508 7.12 2.71 3.07
C TYR A 508 8.02 1.47 3.19
N PRO A 509 9.24 1.50 2.61
CA PRO A 509 10.07 0.31 2.46
C PRO A 509 10.84 -0.11 3.71
N ASP A 510 10.58 0.47 4.87
CA ASP A 510 11.33 0.33 6.11
C ASP A 510 12.51 1.32 6.28
N ILE A 511 13.04 1.35 7.46
CA ILE A 511 14.16 2.21 7.92
C ILE A 511 15.41 1.94 7.09
N VAL A 512 16.05 2.97 6.59
CA VAL A 512 17.39 2.83 5.95
C VAL A 512 18.37 2.23 6.94
N GLY A 513 18.89 1.05 6.61
CA GLY A 513 19.70 0.24 7.51
C GLY A 513 18.91 -0.89 8.17
N GLY A 514 17.59 -0.84 8.14
CA GLY A 514 16.71 -1.84 8.75
C GLY A 514 16.69 -1.79 10.28
N THR A 515 15.98 -2.74 10.87
CA THR A 515 15.78 -2.83 12.32
C THR A 515 16.91 -3.56 13.05
N GLY A 516 17.83 -4.19 12.34
CA GLY A 516 18.83 -5.07 12.91
C GLY A 516 20.20 -4.45 13.16
N LEU A 517 20.52 -3.28 12.57
CA LEU A 517 21.85 -2.68 12.70
C LEU A 517 22.18 -2.24 14.14
N ALA A 518 21.19 -1.71 14.85
CA ALA A 518 21.38 -1.23 16.22
C ALA A 518 21.54 -2.35 17.25
N THR A 519 21.17 -3.58 16.91
CA THR A 519 21.06 -4.68 17.87
C THR A 519 22.09 -5.80 17.67
N ASP A 520 22.93 -5.74 16.62
CA ASP A 520 23.77 -6.85 16.16
C ASP A 520 23.02 -8.19 16.02
N ARG A 521 21.69 -8.09 16.02
CA ARG A 521 20.73 -9.20 16.15
C ARG A 521 20.90 -10.26 15.07
N PHE A 522 21.42 -9.86 13.91
CA PHE A 522 21.52 -10.70 12.72
C PHE A 522 22.96 -11.03 12.35
N GLY A 523 23.88 -10.86 13.28
CA GLY A 523 25.28 -11.26 13.14
C GLY A 523 26.19 -10.14 12.60
N GLU A 524 27.49 -10.34 12.73
CA GLU A 524 28.49 -9.37 12.30
C GLU A 524 28.64 -9.36 10.76
N ALA A 525 28.50 -8.18 10.15
CA ALA A 525 28.89 -7.95 8.77
C ALA A 525 30.15 -7.09 8.71
N PRO A 526 31.01 -7.26 7.69
CA PRO A 526 32.15 -6.37 7.48
C PRO A 526 31.65 -4.92 7.32
N GLU A 527 32.30 -3.97 7.96
CA GLU A 527 31.96 -2.54 7.89
C GLU A 527 31.81 -2.04 6.45
N SER A 528 32.68 -2.46 5.54
CA SER A 528 32.59 -2.09 4.12
C SER A 528 31.27 -2.54 3.47
N LYS A 529 30.74 -3.69 3.86
CA LYS A 529 29.44 -4.19 3.40
C LYS A 529 28.29 -3.34 3.94
N LEU A 530 28.36 -2.98 5.24
CA LEU A 530 27.35 -2.13 5.88
C LEU A 530 27.34 -0.73 5.28
N ARG A 531 28.49 -0.14 5.00
CA ARG A 531 28.59 1.17 4.33
C ARG A 531 27.90 1.17 2.98
N THR A 532 28.23 0.20 2.12
CA THR A 532 27.61 0.08 0.79
C THR A 532 26.10 -0.20 0.91
N TYR A 533 25.70 -1.05 1.85
CA TYR A 533 24.29 -1.33 2.13
C TYR A 533 23.50 -0.06 2.48
N LEU A 534 23.99 0.72 3.44
CA LEU A 534 23.33 1.96 3.85
C LEU A 534 23.19 2.95 2.69
N MET A 535 24.26 3.16 1.92
CA MET A 535 24.24 4.08 0.78
C MET A 535 23.29 3.62 -0.32
N ARG A 536 23.29 2.35 -0.70
CA ARG A 536 22.38 1.80 -1.71
C ARG A 536 20.92 1.78 -1.24
N TYR A 537 20.72 1.44 0.04
CA TYR A 537 19.38 1.47 0.61
C TYR A 537 18.80 2.89 0.60
N ALA A 538 19.58 3.89 1.01
CA ALA A 538 19.12 5.28 0.95
C ALA A 538 18.77 5.72 -0.47
N GLN A 539 19.58 5.37 -1.47
CA GLN A 539 19.29 5.65 -2.88
C GLN A 539 18.02 4.95 -3.38
N TYR A 540 17.76 3.73 -2.92
CA TYR A 540 16.53 3.00 -3.22
C TYR A 540 15.33 3.63 -2.50
N ALA A 541 15.45 3.89 -1.18
CA ALA A 541 14.37 4.45 -0.38
C ALA A 541 13.94 5.83 -0.87
N ALA A 542 14.87 6.65 -1.35
CA ALA A 542 14.58 7.98 -1.89
C ALA A 542 13.65 7.98 -3.12
N LEU A 543 13.49 6.85 -3.80
CA LEU A 543 12.62 6.69 -4.96
C LEU A 543 11.29 5.98 -4.63
N ASN A 544 11.05 5.68 -3.37
CA ASN A 544 9.77 5.17 -2.87
C ASN A 544 8.88 6.34 -2.41
N PRO A 545 7.60 6.10 -2.19
CA PRO A 545 6.67 7.16 -1.73
C PRO A 545 7.03 7.77 -0.38
N SER A 546 7.67 7.03 0.51
CA SER A 546 8.14 7.52 1.80
C SER A 546 9.49 6.89 2.13
N MET A 547 10.32 7.57 2.93
CA MET A 547 11.58 7.02 3.43
C MET A 547 11.87 7.45 4.86
N SER A 548 12.65 6.65 5.59
CA SER A 548 13.14 7.07 6.90
C SER A 548 14.53 6.55 7.19
N PHE A 549 15.14 7.16 8.20
CA PHE A 549 16.38 6.75 8.81
C PHE A 549 16.15 6.26 10.24
N GLY A 550 17.09 5.51 10.75
CA GLY A 550 17.16 5.10 12.17
C GLY A 550 18.60 5.22 12.63
N TYR A 551 19.42 4.32 12.14
CA TYR A 551 20.83 4.26 12.52
C TYR A 551 21.64 5.42 11.92
N GLY A 552 22.45 6.11 12.75
CA GLY A 552 23.20 7.31 12.34
C GLY A 552 24.27 7.04 11.27
N PRO A 553 24.15 7.58 10.05
CA PRO A 553 25.12 7.41 8.97
C PRO A 553 26.54 7.83 9.34
N TRP A 554 26.70 8.80 10.25
CA TRP A 554 28.01 9.29 10.74
C TRP A 554 28.85 8.22 11.45
N ASN A 555 28.23 7.15 11.92
CA ASN A 555 28.96 6.02 12.52
C ASN A 555 29.77 5.23 11.49
N TYR A 556 29.49 5.42 10.19
CA TYR A 556 30.16 4.73 9.08
C TYR A 556 31.04 5.64 8.20
N GLY A 557 31.20 6.89 8.59
CA GLY A 557 32.12 7.84 7.95
C GLY A 557 31.47 8.85 7.01
N GLU A 558 32.26 9.85 6.61
CA GLU A 558 31.82 11.04 5.91
C GLU A 558 31.15 10.75 4.56
N GLU A 559 31.68 9.80 3.78
CA GLU A 559 31.09 9.37 2.51
C GLU A 559 29.66 8.82 2.67
N VAL A 560 29.42 8.03 3.73
CA VAL A 560 28.08 7.49 4.00
C VAL A 560 27.12 8.61 4.37
N VAL A 561 27.56 9.56 5.19
CA VAL A 561 26.76 10.77 5.50
C VAL A 561 26.41 11.56 4.24
N GLU A 562 27.40 11.81 3.38
CA GLU A 562 27.19 12.58 2.15
C GLU A 562 26.19 11.93 1.22
N VAL A 563 26.40 10.63 0.88
CA VAL A 563 25.51 9.92 -0.06
C VAL A 563 24.10 9.74 0.50
N THR A 564 23.96 9.38 1.78
CA THR A 564 22.64 9.18 2.39
C THR A 564 21.88 10.50 2.56
N ARG A 565 22.58 11.60 2.89
CA ARG A 565 21.98 12.93 2.97
C ARG A 565 21.55 13.44 1.60
N GLU A 566 22.35 13.25 0.55
CA GLU A 566 21.93 13.67 -0.81
C GLU A 566 20.74 12.84 -1.31
N ALA A 567 20.64 11.56 -0.94
CA ALA A 567 19.45 10.75 -1.20
C ALA A 567 18.21 11.30 -0.46
N ALA A 568 18.37 11.64 0.82
CA ALA A 568 17.30 12.27 1.60
C ALA A 568 16.85 13.60 0.99
N ARG A 569 17.79 14.46 0.60
CA ARG A 569 17.49 15.75 -0.05
C ARG A 569 16.85 15.60 -1.43
N LEU A 570 17.17 14.55 -2.17
CA LEU A 570 16.47 14.25 -3.42
C LEU A 570 15.01 13.91 -3.13
N HIS A 571 14.76 13.05 -2.14
CA HIS A 571 13.41 12.67 -1.74
C HIS A 571 12.59 13.87 -1.28
N ASP A 572 13.15 14.70 -0.41
CA ASP A 572 12.57 15.95 0.09
C ASP A 572 12.19 16.90 -1.07
N ARG A 573 13.10 17.13 -2.02
CA ARG A 573 12.76 17.94 -3.19
C ARG A 573 11.62 17.35 -4.03
N LEU A 574 11.57 16.03 -4.18
CA LEU A 574 10.54 15.34 -4.96
C LEU A 574 9.24 15.12 -4.21
N GLN A 575 9.19 15.36 -2.90
CA GLN A 575 8.01 15.12 -2.06
C GLN A 575 6.72 15.74 -2.63
N PRO A 576 6.68 17.00 -3.11
CA PRO A 576 5.46 17.56 -3.70
C PRO A 576 4.98 16.77 -4.92
N TYR A 577 5.92 16.29 -5.76
CA TYR A 577 5.60 15.49 -6.92
C TYR A 577 5.11 14.09 -6.55
N ILE A 578 5.76 13.45 -5.58
CA ILE A 578 5.38 12.13 -5.07
C ILE A 578 3.99 12.20 -4.43
N TYR A 579 3.76 13.17 -3.54
CA TYR A 579 2.47 13.38 -2.87
C TYR A 579 1.34 13.67 -3.86
N SER A 580 1.57 14.56 -4.83
CA SER A 580 0.60 14.83 -5.90
C SER A 580 0.18 13.56 -6.65
N ASN A 581 1.11 12.62 -6.86
CA ASN A 581 0.80 11.33 -7.48
C ASN A 581 0.08 10.37 -6.51
N ALA A 582 0.32 10.47 -5.20
CA ALA A 582 -0.45 9.74 -4.19
C ALA A 582 -1.91 10.22 -4.16
N MET A 583 -2.15 11.53 -4.27
CA MET A 583 -3.49 12.10 -4.38
C MET A 583 -4.23 11.58 -5.63
N LYS A 584 -3.58 11.55 -6.79
CA LYS A 584 -4.14 10.97 -8.01
C LYS A 584 -4.47 9.49 -7.84
N ALA A 585 -3.64 8.73 -7.11
CA ALA A 585 -3.90 7.32 -6.84
C ALA A 585 -5.15 7.13 -5.95
N THR A 586 -5.38 8.02 -4.99
CA THR A 586 -6.59 7.99 -4.15
C THR A 586 -7.87 8.24 -4.97
N GLU A 587 -7.80 9.07 -6.01
CA GLU A 587 -8.94 9.37 -6.88
C GLU A 587 -9.19 8.33 -7.96
N THR A 588 -8.14 7.73 -8.50
CA THR A 588 -8.23 6.83 -9.67
C THR A 588 -8.04 5.35 -9.34
N GLY A 589 -7.51 5.04 -8.15
CA GLY A 589 -7.07 3.69 -7.81
C GLY A 589 -5.76 3.27 -8.50
N PHE A 590 -5.33 3.96 -9.57
CA PHE A 590 -4.12 3.61 -10.30
C PHE A 590 -2.85 4.00 -9.53
N PRO A 591 -1.80 3.15 -9.49
CA PRO A 591 -0.65 3.33 -8.61
C PRO A 591 0.36 4.39 -9.10
N HIS A 592 -0.06 5.65 -9.24
CA HIS A 592 0.76 6.75 -9.77
C HIS A 592 2.07 7.01 -8.99
N PRO A 593 2.16 6.91 -7.64
CA PRO A 593 3.43 7.15 -6.93
C PRO A 593 4.50 6.10 -7.22
N MET A 594 4.07 4.87 -7.56
CA MET A 594 4.95 3.76 -7.87
C MET A 594 4.29 2.88 -8.94
N THR A 595 4.37 3.31 -10.20
CA THR A 595 3.73 2.58 -11.30
C THR A 595 4.66 1.52 -11.89
N PRO A 596 4.37 0.21 -11.70
CA PRO A 596 5.12 -0.85 -12.38
C PRO A 596 5.04 -0.71 -13.91
N LEU A 597 6.15 -0.93 -14.61
CA LEU A 597 6.20 -0.74 -16.06
C LEU A 597 5.18 -1.59 -16.85
N PRO A 598 4.84 -2.85 -16.46
CA PRO A 598 3.77 -3.60 -17.10
C PRO A 598 2.39 -2.93 -17.07
N LEU A 599 2.10 -2.08 -16.07
CA LEU A 599 0.86 -1.31 -16.02
C LEU A 599 0.90 -0.08 -16.93
N ALA A 600 2.06 0.57 -17.03
CA ALA A 600 2.23 1.76 -17.86
C ALA A 600 2.37 1.43 -19.35
N TYR A 601 2.98 0.28 -19.67
CA TYR A 601 3.29 -0.17 -21.04
C TYR A 601 2.83 -1.63 -21.26
N PRO A 602 1.51 -1.93 -21.15
CA PRO A 602 1.02 -3.31 -21.16
C PRO A 602 1.28 -4.07 -22.47
N ASN A 603 1.48 -3.36 -23.57
CA ASN A 603 1.73 -3.94 -24.89
C ASN A 603 3.23 -4.08 -25.22
N ASP A 604 4.12 -3.63 -24.35
CA ASP A 604 5.56 -3.76 -24.54
C ASP A 604 6.07 -5.08 -23.92
N PRO A 605 6.52 -6.04 -24.74
CA PRO A 605 6.95 -7.34 -24.21
C PRO A 605 8.23 -7.27 -23.36
N GLN A 606 9.02 -6.22 -23.49
CA GLN A 606 10.28 -6.08 -22.73
C GLN A 606 10.03 -5.81 -21.25
N VAL A 607 8.96 -5.09 -20.90
CA VAL A 607 8.69 -4.73 -19.49
C VAL A 607 8.37 -5.94 -18.60
N TYR A 608 7.92 -7.06 -19.20
CA TYR A 608 7.57 -8.28 -18.46
C TYR A 608 8.78 -9.09 -17.99
N GLY A 609 9.96 -8.83 -18.50
CA GLY A 609 11.21 -9.51 -18.12
C GLY A 609 12.08 -8.72 -17.15
N LEU A 610 11.66 -7.52 -16.71
CA LEU A 610 12.54 -6.63 -15.96
C LEU A 610 12.55 -7.00 -14.49
N ALA A 611 11.82 -7.31 -13.71
CA ALA A 611 11.89 -7.51 -12.26
C ALA A 611 12.49 -8.88 -11.90
N ASP A 612 13.59 -9.22 -12.51
CA ASP A 612 14.33 -10.47 -12.28
C ASP A 612 15.49 -10.19 -11.31
N THR A 613 15.56 -10.92 -10.21
CA THR A 613 16.65 -10.81 -9.21
C THR A 613 18.02 -11.04 -9.81
N THR A 614 18.12 -11.89 -10.84
CA THR A 614 19.40 -12.19 -11.50
C THR A 614 19.92 -11.02 -12.32
N ARG A 615 19.04 -10.13 -12.77
CA ARG A 615 19.38 -8.96 -13.57
C ARG A 615 19.37 -7.66 -12.79
N ARG A 616 18.82 -7.64 -11.55
CA ARG A 616 18.64 -6.45 -10.73
C ARG A 616 17.94 -5.31 -11.44
N SER A 617 16.95 -5.64 -12.26
CA SER A 617 16.32 -4.75 -13.22
C SER A 617 14.98 -4.17 -12.75
N TYR A 618 14.80 -4.03 -11.44
CA TYR A 618 13.61 -3.40 -10.87
C TYR A 618 13.50 -1.95 -11.32
N GLN A 619 12.40 -1.61 -11.95
CA GLN A 619 12.10 -0.28 -12.46
C GLN A 619 10.62 0.04 -12.28
N TRP A 620 10.32 1.30 -12.01
CA TRP A 620 8.96 1.81 -11.93
C TRP A 620 8.91 3.29 -12.29
N LEU A 621 7.72 3.77 -12.68
CA LEU A 621 7.51 5.21 -12.84
C LEU A 621 7.07 5.84 -11.51
N ILE A 622 7.54 7.05 -11.24
CA ILE A 622 6.99 7.98 -10.27
C ILE A 622 6.24 9.03 -11.06
N GLY A 623 4.90 8.97 -11.02
CA GLY A 623 4.05 9.73 -11.92
C GLY A 623 4.33 9.40 -13.40
N LYS A 624 4.16 10.40 -14.27
CA LYS A 624 4.38 10.23 -15.72
C LYS A 624 5.76 10.68 -16.19
N SER A 625 6.55 11.31 -15.32
CA SER A 625 7.79 11.98 -15.75
C SER A 625 9.08 11.35 -15.24
N LEU A 626 9.05 10.52 -14.23
CA LEU A 626 10.27 9.98 -13.64
C LEU A 626 10.30 8.46 -13.72
N LEU A 627 11.42 7.90 -14.20
CA LEU A 627 11.69 6.48 -14.21
C LEU A 627 12.76 6.16 -13.18
N ALA A 628 12.37 5.46 -12.12
CA ALA A 628 13.25 4.98 -11.07
C ALA A 628 13.98 3.70 -11.52
N THR A 629 15.30 3.69 -11.40
CA THR A 629 16.18 2.58 -11.84
C THR A 629 17.23 2.21 -10.79
N PRO A 630 16.86 2.00 -9.50
CA PRO A 630 17.83 1.79 -8.44
C PRO A 630 18.66 0.54 -8.67
N LEU A 631 19.93 0.60 -8.28
CA LEU A 631 20.76 -0.59 -8.15
C LEU A 631 20.64 -1.10 -6.71
N TYR A 632 19.71 -2.02 -6.51
CA TYR A 632 19.40 -2.61 -5.23
C TYR A 632 18.99 -4.07 -5.40
N GLY A 633 19.28 -4.90 -4.42
CA GLY A 633 19.04 -6.32 -4.46
C GLY A 633 20.23 -7.10 -3.88
N ASP A 634 20.25 -8.42 -4.01
CA ASP A 634 21.20 -9.33 -3.33
C ASP A 634 22.68 -9.04 -3.56
N ASP A 635 23.03 -8.33 -4.62
CA ASP A 635 24.43 -8.05 -4.96
C ASP A 635 24.83 -6.57 -4.88
N TYR A 636 24.06 -5.78 -4.11
CA TYR A 636 24.28 -4.34 -3.94
C TYR A 636 25.74 -3.98 -3.53
N ALA A 637 26.44 -4.87 -2.80
CA ALA A 637 27.78 -4.62 -2.31
C ALA A 637 28.88 -4.75 -3.37
N ARG A 638 28.58 -5.34 -4.55
CA ARG A 638 29.59 -5.63 -5.58
C ARG A 638 29.26 -5.07 -6.94
N ALA A 639 27.97 -4.79 -7.22
CA ALA A 639 27.54 -4.29 -8.50
C ALA A 639 27.74 -2.77 -8.58
N GLU A 640 28.34 -2.31 -9.67
CA GLU A 640 28.52 -0.88 -10.00
C GLU A 640 27.78 -0.49 -11.28
N SER A 641 27.07 -1.43 -11.91
CA SER A 641 26.28 -1.24 -13.11
C SER A 641 25.07 -2.16 -13.12
N ARG A 642 24.10 -1.84 -13.97
CA ARG A 642 22.94 -2.68 -14.28
C ARG A 642 22.45 -2.39 -15.68
N ASP A 643 21.65 -3.28 -16.25
CA ASP A 643 20.89 -2.97 -17.44
C ASP A 643 19.71 -2.07 -17.07
N VAL A 644 19.48 -1.01 -17.85
CA VAL A 644 18.35 -0.09 -17.71
C VAL A 644 17.54 -0.14 -18.99
N TYR A 645 16.28 -0.55 -18.88
CA TYR A 645 15.33 -0.49 -19.98
C TYR A 645 14.64 0.87 -20.00
N LEU A 646 14.67 1.54 -21.13
CA LEU A 646 13.93 2.78 -21.39
C LEU A 646 12.78 2.42 -22.35
N PRO A 647 11.51 2.52 -21.90
CA PRO A 647 10.34 2.30 -22.77
C PRO A 647 10.25 3.30 -23.93
N GLU A 648 9.27 3.13 -24.81
CA GLU A 648 9.02 4.05 -25.91
C GLU A 648 8.93 5.51 -25.44
N GLY A 649 9.63 6.42 -26.11
CA GLY A 649 9.69 7.86 -25.84
C GLY A 649 11.12 8.37 -25.67
N THR A 650 11.22 9.65 -25.37
CA THR A 650 12.50 10.34 -25.11
C THR A 650 12.78 10.34 -23.61
N TRP A 651 13.98 9.97 -23.22
CA TRP A 651 14.43 9.87 -21.83
C TRP A 651 15.72 10.64 -21.61
N MET A 652 15.78 11.41 -20.56
CA MET A 652 16.95 12.20 -20.17
C MET A 652 17.49 11.71 -18.84
N GLU A 653 18.79 11.43 -18.74
CA GLU A 653 19.43 11.17 -17.45
C GLU A 653 19.29 12.39 -16.53
N TYR A 654 18.82 12.15 -15.32
CA TYR A 654 18.54 13.23 -14.35
C TYR A 654 19.78 14.04 -14.00
N ASP A 655 20.95 13.40 -13.82
CA ASP A 655 22.19 14.07 -13.43
C ASP A 655 22.95 14.71 -14.61
N SER A 656 23.12 13.97 -15.72
CA SER A 656 23.97 14.38 -16.84
C SER A 656 23.24 15.18 -17.90
N GLY A 657 21.92 15.01 -18.03
CA GLY A 657 21.12 15.55 -19.12
C GLY A 657 21.34 14.81 -20.46
N GLU A 658 22.02 13.67 -20.47
CA GLU A 658 22.15 12.84 -21.66
C GLU A 658 20.78 12.30 -22.08
N VAL A 659 20.48 12.44 -23.39
CA VAL A 659 19.17 12.06 -23.94
C VAL A 659 19.28 10.75 -24.69
N HIS A 660 18.32 9.87 -24.46
CA HIS A 660 18.20 8.55 -25.08
C HIS A 660 16.80 8.38 -25.68
N GLU A 661 16.73 7.71 -26.83
CA GLU A 661 15.46 7.35 -27.46
C GLU A 661 15.10 5.89 -27.12
N GLY A 662 13.89 5.68 -26.56
CA GLY A 662 13.32 4.36 -26.34
C GLY A 662 12.41 3.90 -27.49
N PRO A 663 12.08 2.58 -27.59
CA PRO A 663 12.47 1.54 -26.66
C PRO A 663 13.93 1.10 -26.83
N THR A 664 14.68 1.06 -25.76
CA THR A 664 16.09 0.63 -25.76
C THR A 664 16.53 0.10 -24.41
N THR A 665 17.55 -0.75 -24.39
CA THR A 665 18.23 -1.18 -23.16
C THR A 665 19.63 -0.58 -23.14
N LEU A 666 19.95 0.16 -22.09
CA LEU A 666 21.29 0.60 -21.77
C LEU A 666 21.98 -0.56 -21.04
N GLU A 667 22.79 -1.33 -21.77
CA GLU A 667 23.51 -2.47 -21.22
C GLU A 667 24.66 -2.01 -20.33
N ASP A 668 24.88 -2.70 -19.18
CA ASP A 668 25.93 -2.38 -18.21
C ASP A 668 25.98 -0.90 -17.81
N TYR A 669 24.82 -0.23 -17.75
CA TYR A 669 24.73 1.18 -17.41
C TYR A 669 25.37 1.47 -16.04
N PRO A 670 26.39 2.36 -15.97
CA PRO A 670 27.11 2.58 -14.73
C PRO A 670 26.27 3.33 -13.70
N LEU A 671 26.14 2.73 -12.54
CA LEU A 671 25.50 3.31 -11.36
C LEU A 671 26.45 3.19 -10.17
N PRO A 672 27.58 3.92 -10.14
CA PRO A 672 28.41 4.01 -8.94
C PRO A 672 27.61 4.57 -7.77
N VAL A 673 28.01 4.23 -6.56
CA VAL A 673 27.44 4.84 -5.36
C VAL A 673 27.51 6.37 -5.46
N GLY A 674 26.41 7.07 -5.18
CA GLY A 674 26.30 8.53 -5.29
C GLY A 674 25.73 9.03 -6.63
N LYS A 675 25.63 8.21 -7.68
CA LYS A 675 24.89 8.56 -8.89
C LYS A 675 23.39 8.37 -8.65
N THR A 676 22.58 9.36 -9.08
CA THR A 676 21.10 9.30 -8.97
C THR A 676 20.55 8.30 -9.99
N PRO A 677 19.86 7.22 -9.54
CA PRO A 677 19.33 6.22 -10.46
C PRO A 677 17.96 6.62 -11.02
N LEU A 678 17.90 7.72 -11.78
CA LEU A 678 16.68 8.35 -12.23
C LEU A 678 16.81 8.89 -13.66
N PHE A 679 15.76 8.67 -14.46
CA PHE A 679 15.59 9.28 -15.78
C PHE A 679 14.31 10.11 -15.82
N VAL A 680 14.33 11.18 -16.59
CA VAL A 680 13.14 12.00 -16.88
C VAL A 680 12.62 11.66 -18.26
N GLY A 681 11.31 11.41 -18.35
CA GLY A 681 10.64 11.07 -19.60
C GLY A 681 9.17 11.51 -19.60
N GLY A 682 8.38 10.92 -20.46
CA GLY A 682 6.93 11.14 -20.51
C GLY A 682 6.53 12.60 -20.67
N SER A 683 5.89 13.19 -19.66
CA SER A 683 5.46 14.59 -19.73
C SER A 683 6.60 15.61 -19.58
N GLY A 684 7.75 15.20 -19.02
CA GLY A 684 8.86 16.11 -18.75
C GLY A 684 8.57 17.20 -17.71
N ILE A 685 7.46 17.06 -16.99
CA ILE A 685 7.03 18.06 -15.98
C ILE A 685 7.20 17.45 -14.59
N VAL A 686 8.01 18.09 -13.74
CA VAL A 686 8.23 17.69 -12.36
C VAL A 686 8.02 18.92 -11.46
N VAL A 687 7.36 18.75 -10.33
CA VAL A 687 7.24 19.78 -9.31
C VAL A 687 8.17 19.42 -8.16
N GLU A 688 9.07 20.33 -7.81
CA GLU A 688 10.05 20.15 -6.72
C GLU A 688 9.90 21.28 -5.70
N GLU A 689 10.23 21.00 -4.44
CA GLU A 689 10.45 22.04 -3.45
C GLU A 689 11.95 22.36 -3.36
N VAL A 690 12.30 23.63 -3.57
CA VAL A 690 13.67 24.11 -3.52
C VAL A 690 13.74 25.35 -2.64
N GLU A 691 14.49 25.28 -1.56
CA GLU A 691 14.66 26.40 -0.60
C GLU A 691 13.30 26.93 -0.06
N GLY A 692 12.31 26.03 0.14
CA GLY A 692 10.98 26.38 0.64
C GLY A 692 10.04 26.99 -0.39
N GLU A 693 10.40 26.97 -1.68
CA GLU A 693 9.55 27.40 -2.79
C GLU A 693 9.21 26.25 -3.72
N LEU A 694 7.94 26.17 -4.14
CA LEU A 694 7.53 25.22 -5.18
C LEU A 694 8.03 25.70 -6.54
N LYS A 695 8.68 24.77 -7.25
CA LYS A 695 9.23 25.00 -8.59
C LYS A 695 8.61 24.01 -9.59
N GLY A 696 8.05 24.55 -10.66
CA GLY A 696 7.78 23.77 -11.85
C GLY A 696 9.07 23.61 -12.64
N ARG A 697 9.50 22.36 -12.89
CA ARG A 697 10.67 22.02 -13.68
C ARG A 697 10.24 21.35 -14.98
N LEU A 698 10.61 21.96 -16.08
CA LEU A 698 10.23 21.56 -17.44
C LEU A 698 11.45 21.05 -18.18
N TYR A 699 11.44 19.79 -18.52
CA TYR A 699 12.51 19.17 -19.31
C TYR A 699 12.12 19.17 -20.79
N PRO A 700 13.03 19.53 -21.70
CA PRO A 700 12.73 19.70 -23.13
C PRO A 700 12.65 18.35 -23.85
N ILE A 701 11.71 17.50 -23.44
CA ILE A 701 11.51 16.15 -23.97
C ILE A 701 10.12 15.93 -24.56
N ALA A 702 9.16 16.79 -24.28
CA ALA A 702 7.82 16.73 -24.84
C ALA A 702 7.35 18.10 -25.32
N ASP A 703 6.83 18.18 -26.55
CA ASP A 703 6.28 19.42 -27.10
C ASP A 703 4.83 19.68 -26.66
N GLN A 704 4.14 18.64 -26.20
CA GLN A 704 2.78 18.70 -25.66
C GLN A 704 2.68 17.77 -24.47
N ALA A 705 2.34 18.35 -23.32
CA ALA A 705 2.14 17.61 -22.09
C ALA A 705 1.22 18.39 -21.14
N GLU A 706 0.58 17.65 -20.24
CA GLU A 706 -0.20 18.23 -19.16
C GLU A 706 0.00 17.43 -17.88
N THR A 707 0.14 18.13 -16.76
CA THR A 707 0.27 17.52 -15.45
C THR A 707 -0.58 18.30 -14.45
N LEU A 708 -1.48 17.59 -13.77
CA LEU A 708 -2.18 18.08 -12.60
C LEU A 708 -1.28 17.91 -11.37
N PHE A 709 -1.17 18.92 -10.56
CA PHE A 709 -0.43 18.97 -9.30
C PHE A 709 -1.38 19.24 -8.14
N TYR A 710 -1.24 18.49 -7.04
CA TYR A 710 -1.91 18.74 -5.77
C TYR A 710 -0.93 19.35 -4.78
N ASP A 711 -1.35 20.42 -4.12
CA ASP A 711 -0.57 21.03 -3.04
C ASP A 711 -0.63 20.17 -1.76
N ARG A 712 0.15 20.54 -0.75
CA ARG A 712 0.28 19.82 0.54
C ARG A 712 -1.02 19.69 1.34
N ASP A 713 -2.04 20.50 1.06
CA ASP A 713 -3.37 20.38 1.67
C ASP A 713 -4.22 19.25 1.06
N GLY A 714 -3.78 18.66 -0.07
CA GLY A 714 -4.51 17.61 -0.80
C GLY A 714 -5.76 18.07 -1.52
N GLU A 715 -6.09 19.36 -1.50
CA GLU A 715 -7.29 19.95 -2.09
C GLU A 715 -6.95 20.97 -3.18
N THR A 716 -5.97 21.83 -2.93
CA THR A 716 -5.55 22.87 -3.88
C THR A 716 -4.84 22.25 -5.08
N GLN A 717 -5.33 22.54 -6.26
CA GLN A 717 -4.83 21.96 -7.51
C GLN A 717 -4.26 23.06 -8.43
N SER A 718 -3.24 22.68 -9.20
CA SER A 718 -2.62 23.46 -10.26
C SER A 718 -2.40 22.59 -11.49
N THR A 719 -2.65 23.15 -12.68
CA THR A 719 -2.35 22.46 -13.94
C THR A 719 -1.16 23.13 -14.63
N ILE A 720 -0.22 22.34 -15.10
CA ILE A 720 0.89 22.79 -15.94
C ILE A 720 0.72 22.18 -17.33
N THR A 721 0.51 23.01 -18.35
CA THR A 721 0.30 22.60 -19.74
C THR A 721 1.48 23.07 -20.60
N VAL A 722 2.20 22.16 -21.24
CA VAL A 722 3.21 22.44 -22.24
C VAL A 722 2.53 22.40 -23.62
N ALA A 723 2.66 23.45 -24.41
CA ALA A 723 1.92 23.65 -25.67
C ALA A 723 2.81 24.13 -26.81
N GLY A 724 3.83 23.35 -27.17
CA GLY A 724 4.76 23.63 -28.29
C GLY A 724 5.71 24.79 -28.02
N PRO A 725 6.42 24.80 -26.90
CA PRO A 725 7.32 25.87 -26.55
C PRO A 725 8.53 25.95 -27.49
N ASP A 726 9.08 27.14 -27.64
CA ASP A 726 10.45 27.29 -28.12
C ASP A 726 11.41 26.96 -26.95
N TRP A 727 11.95 25.78 -26.93
CA TRP A 727 12.84 25.33 -25.85
C TRP A 727 14.16 26.14 -25.74
N GLU A 728 14.51 26.99 -26.74
CA GLU A 728 15.63 27.92 -26.59
C GLU A 728 15.25 29.13 -25.70
N ASP A 729 13.96 29.55 -25.74
CA ASP A 729 13.43 30.70 -24.97
C ASP A 729 11.96 30.47 -24.53
N PRO A 730 11.68 29.47 -23.67
CA PRO A 730 10.32 29.11 -23.30
C PRO A 730 9.66 30.22 -22.46
N THR A 731 8.40 30.50 -22.76
CA THR A 731 7.58 31.48 -22.02
C THR A 731 6.58 30.74 -21.15
N VAL A 732 6.55 31.07 -19.86
CA VAL A 732 5.56 30.55 -18.92
C VAL A 732 4.53 31.63 -18.61
N ILE A 733 3.25 31.31 -18.81
CA ILE A 733 2.12 32.19 -18.54
C ILE A 733 1.31 31.62 -17.40
N ASP A 734 1.17 32.37 -16.32
CA ASP A 734 0.18 32.10 -15.27
C ASP A 734 -1.21 32.42 -15.82
N GLN A 735 -2.02 31.39 -16.08
CA GLN A 735 -3.35 31.56 -16.67
C GLN A 735 -4.36 32.14 -15.69
N SER A 736 -4.09 32.07 -14.39
CA SER A 736 -4.96 32.62 -13.34
C SER A 736 -4.83 34.12 -13.24
N THR A 737 -3.65 34.67 -13.54
CA THR A 737 -3.37 36.13 -13.51
C THR A 737 -3.24 36.75 -14.90
N GLY A 738 -2.89 35.95 -15.89
CA GLY A 738 -2.55 36.37 -17.26
C GLY A 738 -1.14 37.00 -17.36
N GLU A 739 -0.32 36.86 -16.34
CA GLU A 739 1.04 37.41 -16.30
C GLU A 739 2.08 36.36 -16.73
N GLU A 740 3.17 36.84 -17.33
CA GLU A 740 4.33 36.01 -17.62
C GLU A 740 5.11 35.75 -16.32
N VAL A 741 5.45 34.51 -16.07
CA VAL A 741 6.24 34.05 -14.91
C VAL A 741 7.69 33.89 -15.36
N PRO A 742 8.64 34.61 -14.76
CA PRO A 742 10.03 34.47 -15.11
C PRO A 742 10.58 33.12 -14.71
N GLY A 743 11.29 32.48 -15.62
CA GLY A 743 11.99 31.23 -15.37
C GLY A 743 13.47 31.32 -15.73
N THR A 744 14.18 30.27 -15.41
CA THR A 744 15.61 30.17 -15.70
C THR A 744 16.03 28.72 -15.95
N TRP A 745 16.98 28.53 -16.86
CA TRP A 745 17.60 27.22 -17.05
C TRP A 745 18.50 26.87 -15.87
N ARG A 746 18.18 25.76 -15.22
CA ARG A 746 19.01 25.20 -14.16
C ARG A 746 19.21 23.70 -14.41
N ARG A 747 20.48 23.27 -14.44
CA ARG A 747 20.84 21.92 -14.87
C ARG A 747 20.26 21.66 -16.27
N HIS A 748 19.28 20.80 -16.43
CA HIS A 748 18.73 20.41 -17.72
C HIS A 748 17.25 20.74 -17.86
N ALA A 749 16.71 21.56 -16.95
CA ALA A 749 15.30 21.94 -16.92
C ALA A 749 15.14 23.47 -16.90
N TYR A 750 14.05 23.95 -17.49
CA TYR A 750 13.58 25.32 -17.31
C TYR A 750 12.75 25.38 -16.03
N GLU A 751 13.18 26.18 -15.06
CA GLU A 751 12.61 26.26 -13.73
C GLU A 751 11.90 27.59 -13.53
N PHE A 752 10.67 27.55 -13.03
CA PHE A 752 9.88 28.72 -12.64
C PHE A 752 9.23 28.50 -11.28
N THR A 753 8.88 29.60 -10.58
CA THR A 753 8.17 29.52 -9.30
C THR A 753 6.69 29.24 -9.53
N LEU A 754 6.16 28.22 -8.84
CA LEU A 754 4.78 27.83 -8.89
C LEU A 754 4.03 28.36 -7.66
N THR A 755 2.87 28.96 -7.88
CA THR A 755 1.94 29.36 -6.83
C THR A 755 0.79 28.34 -6.77
N PRO A 756 0.54 27.67 -5.63
CA PRO A 756 -0.56 26.71 -5.51
C PRO A 756 -1.92 27.32 -5.92
N GLY A 757 -2.72 26.53 -6.61
CA GLY A 757 -4.04 26.97 -7.10
C GLY A 757 -4.01 27.80 -8.38
N HIS A 758 -2.84 28.03 -8.98
CA HIS A 758 -2.71 28.69 -10.27
C HIS A 758 -2.40 27.70 -11.38
N ASP A 759 -3.00 27.90 -12.54
CA ASP A 759 -2.71 27.11 -13.74
C ASP A 759 -1.66 27.80 -14.60
N TYR A 760 -0.81 27.01 -15.26
CA TYR A 760 0.31 27.49 -16.04
C TYR A 760 0.29 26.94 -17.46
N ARG A 761 0.64 27.80 -18.42
CA ARG A 761 0.84 27.42 -19.80
C ARG A 761 2.25 27.77 -20.25
N VAL A 762 2.90 26.84 -20.91
CA VAL A 762 4.27 26.94 -21.42
C VAL A 762 4.22 26.95 -22.95
N GLU A 763 4.72 28.02 -23.58
CA GLU A 763 4.71 28.28 -25.02
C GLU A 763 6.10 28.47 -25.58
#